data_e7e7839413cfb12189e0b13568c9eef7
#
_entry.id   e7e7839413cfb12189e0b13568c9eef7
#
_cell.length_a   1.000
_cell.length_b   1.000
_cell.length_c   1.000
_cell.angle_alpha   90.00
_cell.angle_beta   90.00
_cell.angle_gamma   90.00
#
_symmetry.space_group_name_H-M   'P 1'
#
loop_
_entity.id
_entity.type
_entity.pdbx_description
1 polymer ?
#
loop_
_entity_poly.entity_id
_entity_poly.type
_entity_poly.pdbx_seq_one_letter_code
_entity_poly.pdbx_strand_id
1 'polypeptide(L)'
;MNNKINITTNDENHTHDEIPNHTHGHNHNHVHGGTDDYIKAITAYRKTFPRKKDVIEQTPDPAVREMLLNMEECNFETVFDRFDQQQPQCVYGMAGICCKNCFMGPCKITKKSPKGVCGADADLIVARNLLRHLAAGTAAHGARGRESMIALKMAGEGKIDLPIEGAEKIYAVCKTFGIDTTDKTLNELAVEVADILLEDLSRTVPSKHRTLHAFASKERIETWKNLDILPISVYHEVFESLHRTSTGTDGDWRNEMQQFLRTGVAFAWSSVLGSSIAMDSLYGLPKRSTSKVNVGAIKKGYVNIAVHGHSPLLVREIVRVGQSEEFQTLAKNNGALGIQFYGICCSGLSAMYRYGGVIPLSNAVGSELVLGTGALDLWVADVQDVYPSIMEVARCFKTTVVTTSDSARLPGAEHYALDHDHSNLGQIHQIAQKIVTRGIESFADRRDIPVKIPQYETEAEMGFSVEWANSHFGSLKPIAEALKEGKILGIINLVGCNNPRIIFEKAIVEVASILLENNVLIMTNGCASFPLLKLGYCSTKALEQTGENLRGFLKDIPPVWHMGECLDNARASAIFNGIAGSLGSAVKDLPYAFVSPEWSNEKGICAALSFRLLGINSYHSVYAPTQGSEKVSEFMATGTKDILGSEMVVDVDHIALAHRIVDDLKEKRINLGWD
;
A
#
# COMPACT_ATOMS: atom_id res chain seq x y z
N MET A 1 17.75 34.10 -4.22
CA MET A 1 16.58 34.56 -3.47
C MET A 1 15.94 33.31 -2.88
N ASN A 2 16.01 33.15 -1.57
CA ASN A 2 15.55 31.95 -0.88
C ASN A 2 14.02 31.99 -0.76
N ASN A 3 13.32 31.28 -1.63
CA ASN A 3 11.91 30.98 -1.43
C ASN A 3 11.79 29.83 -0.41
N LYS A 4 11.89 30.17 0.86
CA LYS A 4 11.47 29.26 1.94
C LYS A 4 9.95 29.14 1.88
N ILE A 5 9.43 27.91 2.05
CA ILE A 5 7.99 27.70 2.22
C ILE A 5 7.55 28.57 3.39
N ASN A 6 6.78 29.63 3.10
CA ASN A 6 6.11 30.41 4.14
C ASN A 6 4.93 29.59 4.65
N ILE A 7 5.18 28.80 5.67
CA ILE A 7 4.11 28.17 6.46
C ILE A 7 3.64 29.26 7.42
N THR A 8 2.68 30.07 6.98
CA THR A 8 2.04 31.08 7.84
C THR A 8 1.14 30.36 8.83
N THR A 9 1.59 30.28 10.07
CA THR A 9 0.67 30.14 11.21
C THR A 9 0.33 31.57 11.64
N ASN A 10 -0.96 31.90 11.68
CA ASN A 10 -1.42 33.17 12.21
C ASN A 10 -1.10 33.25 13.71
N ASP A 11 0.00 33.90 14.06
CA ASP A 11 0.28 34.37 15.42
C ASP A 11 -0.28 35.82 15.52
N GLU A 12 -1.57 35.97 15.55
CA GLU A 12 -2.19 37.24 15.93
C GLU A 12 -3.23 37.04 17.03
N ASN A 13 -2.96 37.74 18.14
CA ASN A 13 -3.87 37.94 19.26
C ASN A 13 -5.19 38.57 18.78
N HIS A 14 -6.30 37.85 18.80
CA HIS A 14 -7.62 38.44 18.67
C HIS A 14 -8.32 38.51 20.02
N THR A 15 -8.58 39.75 20.42
CA THR A 15 -9.53 40.14 21.46
C THR A 15 -10.95 39.78 21.04
N HIS A 16 -11.72 39.29 22.01
CA HIS A 16 -13.12 38.91 21.87
C HIS A 16 -13.99 40.06 21.37
N ASP A 17 -14.74 39.83 20.29
CA ASP A 17 -16.00 40.49 20.04
C ASP A 17 -17.03 39.47 19.50
N GLU A 18 -18.21 39.48 20.12
CA GLU A 18 -19.31 38.55 19.89
C GLU A 18 -20.01 38.84 18.55
N ILE A 19 -20.28 37.83 17.73
CA ILE A 19 -21.26 37.86 16.62
C ILE A 19 -22.05 36.52 16.60
N PRO A 20 -23.36 36.55 16.21
CA PRO A 20 -24.37 35.60 16.67
C PRO A 20 -24.51 34.34 15.86
N ASN A 21 -25.04 33.32 16.54
CA ASN A 21 -25.53 32.02 16.12
C ASN A 21 -26.06 31.90 14.69
N HIS A 22 -25.42 31.03 13.90
CA HIS A 22 -26.12 30.21 12.92
C HIS A 22 -25.71 28.74 13.11
N THR A 23 -26.69 27.96 13.52
CA THR A 23 -26.64 26.52 13.74
C THR A 23 -26.53 25.76 12.43
N HIS A 24 -25.35 25.19 12.15
CA HIS A 24 -25.17 23.90 11.49
C HIS A 24 -23.92 23.27 12.11
N GLY A 25 -24.16 22.40 13.10
CA GLY A 25 -23.10 21.77 13.84
C GLY A 25 -22.45 20.63 13.04
N HIS A 26 -21.31 20.88 12.45
CA HIS A 26 -20.34 19.85 12.11
C HIS A 26 -19.21 19.98 13.13
N ASN A 27 -19.20 19.06 14.09
CA ASN A 27 -18.13 18.94 15.06
C ASN A 27 -16.83 18.53 14.36
N HIS A 28 -16.04 19.51 13.95
CA HIS A 28 -14.62 19.29 13.71
C HIS A 28 -13.97 19.08 15.08
N ASN A 29 -13.72 17.83 15.46
CA ASN A 29 -12.89 17.51 16.61
C ASN A 29 -11.42 17.86 16.33
N HIS A 30 -11.14 19.12 16.03
CA HIS A 30 -9.81 19.68 16.20
C HIS A 30 -9.62 19.90 17.70
N VAL A 31 -8.74 19.10 18.31
CA VAL A 31 -8.35 19.29 19.72
C VAL A 31 -7.52 20.58 19.78
N HIS A 32 -8.20 21.73 19.84
CA HIS A 32 -7.59 23.01 20.19
C HIS A 32 -7.39 23.05 21.71
N GLY A 33 -6.18 22.78 22.16
CA GLY A 33 -5.89 22.84 23.57
C GLY A 33 -4.44 22.48 23.90
N GLY A 34 -3.88 23.08 24.92
CA GLY A 34 -2.50 22.85 25.36
C GLY A 34 -2.18 21.38 25.66
N THR A 35 -0.91 21.09 25.93
CA THR A 35 -0.29 19.75 26.05
C THR A 35 -1.03 18.67 26.87
N ASP A 36 -2.09 18.99 27.62
CA ASP A 36 -2.90 18.00 28.36
C ASP A 36 -4.12 17.51 27.56
N ASP A 37 -4.57 18.26 26.55
CA ASP A 37 -5.80 17.91 25.82
C ASP A 37 -5.57 16.77 24.83
N TYR A 38 -4.40 16.70 24.18
CA TYR A 38 -4.07 15.53 23.35
C TYR A 38 -3.95 14.25 24.19
N ILE A 39 -3.44 14.31 25.43
CA ILE A 39 -3.37 13.14 26.32
C ILE A 39 -4.78 12.63 26.62
N LYS A 40 -5.71 13.54 26.89
CA LYS A 40 -7.12 13.19 27.13
C LYS A 40 -7.75 12.59 25.87
N ALA A 41 -7.56 13.23 24.71
CA ALA A 41 -8.08 12.77 23.42
C ALA A 41 -7.54 11.37 23.07
N ILE A 42 -6.23 11.14 23.15
CA ILE A 42 -5.62 9.82 22.89
C ILE A 42 -6.09 8.80 23.94
N THR A 43 -6.28 9.21 25.20
CA THR A 43 -6.78 8.31 26.24
C THR A 43 -8.23 7.90 25.95
N ALA A 44 -9.07 8.79 25.43
CA ALA A 44 -10.42 8.47 24.98
C ALA A 44 -10.37 7.56 23.74
N TYR A 45 -9.55 7.90 22.75
CA TYR A 45 -9.38 7.10 21.54
C TYR A 45 -8.92 5.67 21.81
N ARG A 46 -7.95 5.45 22.73
CA ARG A 46 -7.54 4.09 23.11
C ARG A 46 -8.65 3.23 23.69
N LYS A 47 -9.70 3.85 24.29
CA LYS A 47 -10.85 3.11 24.83
C LYS A 47 -11.78 2.58 23.74
N THR A 48 -11.66 3.07 22.51
CA THR A 48 -12.45 2.59 21.36
C THR A 48 -11.80 1.37 20.68
N PHE A 49 -10.59 1.01 21.06
CA PHE A 49 -9.90 -0.11 20.42
C PHE A 49 -10.59 -1.44 20.74
N PRO A 50 -10.87 -2.25 19.72
CA PRO A 50 -11.54 -3.53 19.91
C PRO A 50 -10.62 -4.51 20.66
N ARG A 51 -11.24 -5.47 21.33
CA ARG A 51 -10.58 -6.66 21.84
C ARG A 51 -10.78 -7.81 20.85
N LYS A 52 -9.98 -8.86 20.97
CA LYS A 52 -10.10 -10.06 20.12
C LYS A 52 -11.54 -10.59 20.05
N LYS A 53 -12.26 -10.62 21.21
CA LYS A 53 -13.68 -11.02 21.24
C LYS A 53 -14.57 -10.16 20.34
N ASP A 54 -14.32 -8.84 20.30
CA ASP A 54 -15.10 -7.91 19.48
C ASP A 54 -14.80 -8.16 17.98
N VAL A 55 -13.56 -8.52 17.65
CA VAL A 55 -13.17 -8.94 16.30
C VAL A 55 -13.90 -10.22 15.90
N ILE A 56 -13.93 -11.24 16.76
CA ILE A 56 -14.66 -12.50 16.50
C ILE A 56 -16.14 -12.24 16.24
N GLU A 57 -16.76 -11.36 17.04
CA GLU A 57 -18.20 -11.06 16.93
C GLU A 57 -18.54 -10.23 15.69
N GLN A 58 -17.67 -9.29 15.27
CA GLN A 58 -18.03 -8.21 14.36
C GLN A 58 -17.24 -8.22 13.03
N THR A 59 -16.23 -9.08 12.85
CA THR A 59 -15.57 -9.17 11.52
C THR A 59 -16.58 -9.52 10.44
N PRO A 60 -16.54 -8.84 9.29
CA PRO A 60 -17.47 -9.14 8.20
C PRO A 60 -17.17 -10.48 7.50
N ASP A 61 -15.98 -11.06 7.69
CA ASP A 61 -15.57 -12.29 7.02
C ASP A 61 -15.87 -13.54 7.87
N PRO A 62 -16.80 -14.41 7.42
CA PRO A 62 -17.11 -15.66 8.13
C PRO A 62 -15.92 -16.60 8.29
N ALA A 63 -15.00 -16.65 7.30
CA ALA A 63 -13.80 -17.48 7.37
C ALA A 63 -12.83 -16.99 8.44
N VAL A 64 -12.66 -15.67 8.59
CA VAL A 64 -11.86 -15.07 9.66
C VAL A 64 -12.44 -15.44 11.03
N ARG A 65 -13.76 -15.31 11.20
CA ARG A 65 -14.44 -15.68 12.46
C ARG A 65 -14.22 -17.15 12.80
N GLU A 66 -14.45 -18.05 11.84
CA GLU A 66 -14.25 -19.49 12.04
C GLU A 66 -12.81 -19.81 12.44
N MET A 67 -11.83 -19.19 11.77
CA MET A 67 -10.43 -19.42 12.07
C MET A 67 -9.98 -18.82 13.40
N LEU A 68 -10.50 -17.66 13.80
CA LEU A 68 -10.22 -17.11 15.15
C LEU A 68 -10.72 -18.02 16.25
N LEU A 69 -11.92 -18.59 16.11
CA LEU A 69 -12.45 -19.60 17.05
C LEU A 69 -11.58 -20.86 17.07
N ASN A 70 -11.14 -21.34 15.89
CA ASN A 70 -10.23 -22.49 15.83
C ASN A 70 -8.89 -22.22 16.52
N MET A 71 -8.33 -21.01 16.38
CA MET A 71 -7.09 -20.64 17.07
C MET A 71 -7.27 -20.62 18.61
N GLU A 72 -8.44 -20.18 19.09
CA GLU A 72 -8.78 -20.27 20.54
C GLU A 72 -8.89 -21.72 21.02
N GLU A 73 -9.62 -22.57 20.30
CA GLU A 73 -9.75 -24.01 20.62
C GLU A 73 -8.39 -24.70 20.67
N CYS A 74 -7.47 -24.33 19.79
CA CYS A 74 -6.12 -24.86 19.74
C CYS A 74 -5.15 -24.16 20.71
N ASN A 75 -5.59 -23.13 21.43
CA ASN A 75 -4.77 -22.31 22.34
C ASN A 75 -3.56 -21.67 21.66
N PHE A 76 -3.76 -21.16 20.43
CA PHE A 76 -2.75 -20.41 19.67
C PHE A 76 -2.95 -18.91 19.79
N GLU A 77 -1.84 -18.22 20.10
CA GLU A 77 -1.81 -16.78 20.13
C GLU A 77 -1.82 -16.20 18.70
N THR A 78 -2.61 -15.13 18.51
CA THR A 78 -2.71 -14.38 17.26
C THR A 78 -2.29 -12.92 17.44
N VAL A 79 -2.19 -12.18 16.36
CA VAL A 79 -1.96 -10.72 16.39
C VAL A 79 -2.98 -9.99 17.30
N PHE A 80 -4.20 -10.49 17.37
CA PHE A 80 -5.26 -9.87 18.20
C PHE A 80 -5.02 -10.11 19.69
N ASP A 81 -4.53 -11.27 20.08
CA ASP A 81 -4.13 -11.56 21.46
C ASP A 81 -2.97 -10.67 21.88
N ARG A 82 -1.94 -10.54 21.05
CA ARG A 82 -0.80 -9.65 21.31
C ARG A 82 -1.21 -8.18 21.33
N PHE A 83 -2.17 -7.77 20.48
CA PHE A 83 -2.73 -6.44 20.55
C PHE A 83 -3.45 -6.18 21.87
N ASP A 84 -4.20 -7.16 22.36
CA ASP A 84 -4.87 -7.08 23.69
C ASP A 84 -3.83 -6.95 24.81
N GLN A 85 -2.74 -7.70 24.75
CA GLN A 85 -1.65 -7.66 25.74
C GLN A 85 -0.92 -6.30 25.73
N GLN A 86 -0.85 -5.61 24.58
CA GLN A 86 -0.25 -4.28 24.46
C GLN A 86 -1.17 -3.14 24.95
N GLN A 87 -2.38 -3.43 25.40
CA GLN A 87 -3.29 -2.41 25.92
C GLN A 87 -3.04 -2.11 27.41
N PRO A 88 -3.12 -0.83 27.81
CA PRO A 88 -3.28 0.36 26.99
C PRO A 88 -1.95 0.78 26.33
N GLN A 89 -1.98 1.08 25.04
CA GLN A 89 -0.79 1.57 24.31
C GLN A 89 -0.29 2.91 24.89
N CYS A 90 1.01 3.17 24.79
CA CYS A 90 1.62 4.37 25.35
C CYS A 90 1.14 5.67 24.66
N VAL A 91 0.55 6.60 25.42
CA VAL A 91 0.06 7.89 24.90
C VAL A 91 1.14 8.73 24.22
N TYR A 92 2.36 8.75 24.75
CA TYR A 92 3.45 9.54 24.20
C TYR A 92 3.94 8.98 22.85
N GLY A 93 3.98 7.65 22.72
CA GLY A 93 4.29 6.99 21.45
C GLY A 93 3.22 7.26 20.40
N MET A 94 1.94 7.14 20.81
CA MET A 94 0.81 7.42 19.92
C MET A 94 0.75 8.89 19.49
N ALA A 95 1.12 9.81 20.36
CA ALA A 95 1.19 11.24 20.07
C ALA A 95 2.40 11.65 19.21
N GLY A 96 3.35 10.76 18.99
CA GLY A 96 4.56 11.05 18.21
C GLY A 96 5.63 11.86 18.95
N ILE A 97 5.46 12.14 20.25
CA ILE A 97 6.36 13.02 21.05
C ILE A 97 7.35 12.26 21.93
N CYS A 98 7.61 11.01 21.59
CA CYS A 98 8.66 10.22 22.22
C CYS A 98 9.89 10.19 21.29
N CYS A 99 11.03 10.70 21.76
CA CYS A 99 12.26 10.71 21.00
C CYS A 99 13.28 9.69 21.55
N LYS A 100 13.75 8.80 20.69
CA LYS A 100 14.79 7.78 20.98
C LYS A 100 16.03 7.97 20.09
N ASN A 101 16.24 9.16 19.57
CA ASN A 101 17.23 9.41 18.52
C ASN A 101 18.69 9.38 19.04
N CYS A 102 18.92 9.57 20.34
CA CYS A 102 20.25 9.54 20.96
C CYS A 102 20.23 8.85 22.33
N PHE A 103 21.40 8.55 22.86
CA PHE A 103 21.56 7.87 24.15
C PHE A 103 21.42 8.79 25.39
N MET A 104 21.22 10.11 25.19
CA MET A 104 20.81 11.01 26.28
C MET A 104 19.33 10.86 26.65
N GLY A 105 18.53 10.27 25.72
CA GLY A 105 17.13 9.91 25.94
C GLY A 105 16.95 8.54 26.64
N PRO A 106 15.74 7.94 26.52
CA PRO A 106 14.59 8.45 25.76
C PRO A 106 13.97 9.72 26.35
N CYS A 107 13.60 10.66 25.48
CA CYS A 107 12.89 11.88 25.89
C CYS A 107 11.39 11.74 25.59
N LYS A 108 10.55 12.25 26.48
CA LYS A 108 9.11 12.44 26.26
C LYS A 108 8.74 13.88 26.56
N ILE A 109 7.95 14.49 25.72
CA ILE A 109 7.54 15.89 25.91
C ILE A 109 6.28 15.94 26.78
N THR A 110 6.31 16.82 27.78
CA THR A 110 5.20 17.06 28.72
C THR A 110 5.18 18.53 29.11
N LYS A 111 4.10 19.01 29.77
CA LYS A 111 4.09 20.39 30.33
C LYS A 111 5.29 20.69 31.26
N LYS A 112 5.71 19.70 32.04
CA LYS A 112 6.87 19.85 32.96
C LYS A 112 8.20 19.75 32.24
N SER A 113 8.27 19.09 31.10
CA SER A 113 9.48 18.88 30.28
C SER A 113 9.13 19.18 28.82
N PRO A 114 8.99 20.48 28.45
CA PRO A 114 8.55 20.87 27.11
C PRO A 114 9.62 20.69 26.04
N LYS A 115 10.84 20.33 26.42
CA LYS A 115 11.98 20.09 25.53
C LYS A 115 12.69 18.80 25.93
N GLY A 116 13.21 18.09 24.95
CA GLY A 116 14.15 16.99 25.15
C GLY A 116 15.50 17.50 25.66
N VAL A 117 16.39 16.59 26.06
CA VAL A 117 17.74 16.92 26.59
C VAL A 117 18.55 17.82 25.63
N CYS A 118 18.42 17.60 24.32
CA CYS A 118 19.07 18.41 23.28
C CYS A 118 18.35 19.73 22.95
N GLY A 119 17.21 20.03 23.59
CA GLY A 119 16.42 21.23 23.34
C GLY A 119 15.30 21.07 22.28
N ALA A 120 15.18 19.92 21.63
CA ALA A 120 14.10 19.66 20.68
C ALA A 120 12.73 19.69 21.37
N ASP A 121 11.79 20.42 20.83
CA ASP A 121 10.40 20.51 21.29
C ASP A 121 9.50 19.44 20.64
N ALA A 122 8.20 19.51 20.91
CA ALA A 122 7.21 18.58 20.37
C ALA A 122 7.15 18.64 18.84
N ASP A 123 7.16 19.86 18.27
CA ASP A 123 6.99 20.05 16.83
C ASP A 123 8.14 19.39 16.06
N LEU A 124 9.37 19.65 16.49
CA LEU A 124 10.56 19.05 15.88
C LEU A 124 10.59 17.53 16.06
N ILE A 125 10.21 16.99 17.22
CA ILE A 125 10.23 15.55 17.48
C ILE A 125 9.20 14.83 16.60
N VAL A 126 8.00 15.38 16.46
CA VAL A 126 6.94 14.80 15.63
C VAL A 126 7.32 14.85 14.15
N ALA A 127 7.81 16.00 13.66
CA ALA A 127 8.26 16.14 12.27
C ALA A 127 9.39 15.13 11.94
N ARG A 128 10.39 15.04 12.82
CA ARG A 128 11.52 14.09 12.73
C ARG A 128 11.04 12.64 12.66
N ASN A 129 10.11 12.25 13.52
CA ASN A 129 9.58 10.89 13.53
C ASN A 129 8.80 10.58 12.24
N LEU A 130 7.98 11.51 11.75
CA LEU A 130 7.26 11.36 10.47
C LEU A 130 8.22 11.24 9.29
N LEU A 131 9.24 12.08 9.22
CA LEU A 131 10.23 12.05 8.14
C LEU A 131 10.97 10.69 8.13
N ARG A 132 11.30 10.14 9.30
CA ARG A 132 11.92 8.80 9.39
C ARG A 132 10.99 7.69 8.95
N HIS A 133 9.71 7.75 9.29
CA HIS A 133 8.70 6.81 8.76
C HIS A 133 8.60 6.91 7.24
N LEU A 134 8.54 8.11 6.68
CA LEU A 134 8.47 8.30 5.24
C LEU A 134 9.73 7.77 4.53
N ALA A 135 10.93 8.04 5.09
CA ALA A 135 12.19 7.52 4.55
C ALA A 135 12.21 5.98 4.55
N ALA A 136 11.73 5.34 5.62
CA ALA A 136 11.64 3.89 5.70
C ALA A 136 10.70 3.30 4.65
N GLY A 137 9.50 3.86 4.48
CA GLY A 137 8.55 3.41 3.45
C GLY A 137 9.06 3.66 2.01
N THR A 138 9.78 4.77 1.81
CA THR A 138 10.43 5.10 0.53
C THR A 138 11.52 4.08 0.19
N ALA A 139 12.35 3.72 1.17
CA ALA A 139 13.37 2.69 1.02
C ALA A 139 12.77 1.31 0.77
N ALA A 140 11.68 0.94 1.47
CA ALA A 140 11.02 -0.35 1.33
C ALA A 140 10.57 -0.62 -0.11
N HIS A 141 9.85 0.32 -0.73
CA HIS A 141 9.44 0.18 -2.13
C HIS A 141 10.60 0.38 -3.12
N GLY A 142 11.54 1.29 -2.83
CA GLY A 142 12.72 1.53 -3.66
C GLY A 142 13.63 0.31 -3.75
N ALA A 143 13.88 -0.40 -2.63
CA ALA A 143 14.71 -1.61 -2.61
C ALA A 143 14.10 -2.73 -3.47
N ARG A 144 12.79 -2.93 -3.38
CA ARG A 144 12.06 -3.88 -4.20
C ARG A 144 12.08 -3.50 -5.69
N GLY A 145 11.88 -2.21 -6.00
CA GLY A 145 11.97 -1.71 -7.37
C GLY A 145 13.36 -1.90 -7.96
N ARG A 146 14.40 -1.65 -7.16
CA ARG A 146 15.80 -1.87 -7.57
C ARG A 146 16.04 -3.30 -8.05
N GLU A 147 15.53 -4.31 -7.34
CA GLU A 147 15.65 -5.71 -7.72
C GLU A 147 15.08 -5.97 -9.12
N SER A 148 13.86 -5.47 -9.38
CA SER A 148 13.18 -5.62 -10.68
C SER A 148 13.90 -4.84 -11.79
N MET A 149 14.42 -3.64 -11.51
CA MET A 149 15.18 -2.83 -12.48
C MET A 149 16.50 -3.50 -12.87
N ILE A 150 17.22 -4.07 -11.89
CA ILE A 150 18.46 -4.84 -12.14
C ILE A 150 18.14 -6.09 -12.97
N ALA A 151 17.09 -6.83 -12.64
CA ALA A 151 16.67 -8.00 -13.37
C ALA A 151 16.30 -7.66 -14.83
N LEU A 152 15.57 -6.57 -15.06
CA LEU A 152 15.24 -6.08 -16.40
C LEU A 152 16.50 -5.75 -17.21
N LYS A 153 17.45 -5.05 -16.59
CA LYS A 153 18.74 -4.72 -17.23
C LYS A 153 19.52 -5.98 -17.60
N MET A 154 19.69 -6.90 -16.64
CA MET A 154 20.46 -8.14 -16.86
C MET A 154 19.80 -9.07 -17.88
N ALA A 155 18.47 -9.13 -17.92
CA ALA A 155 17.73 -9.85 -18.95
C ALA A 155 17.94 -9.24 -20.35
N GLY A 156 17.85 -7.91 -20.45
CA GLY A 156 18.12 -7.20 -21.70
C GLY A 156 19.57 -7.34 -22.20
N GLU A 157 20.54 -7.39 -21.30
CA GLU A 157 21.96 -7.65 -21.60
C GLU A 157 22.24 -9.12 -21.93
N GLY A 158 21.25 -10.02 -21.78
CA GLY A 158 21.44 -11.47 -21.98
C GLY A 158 22.29 -12.14 -20.90
N LYS A 159 22.48 -11.51 -19.73
CA LYS A 159 23.25 -12.03 -18.61
C LYS A 159 22.49 -13.06 -17.76
N ILE A 160 21.19 -13.06 -17.84
CA ILE A 160 20.30 -14.01 -17.15
C ILE A 160 19.25 -14.55 -18.13
N ASP A 161 18.88 -15.81 -17.96
CA ASP A 161 17.81 -16.44 -18.72
C ASP A 161 16.44 -16.11 -18.10
N LEU A 162 15.99 -14.87 -18.30
CA LEU A 162 14.70 -14.40 -17.85
C LEU A 162 14.00 -13.71 -19.03
N PRO A 163 12.85 -14.20 -19.50
CA PRO A 163 12.16 -13.61 -20.62
C PRO A 163 11.60 -12.22 -20.31
N ILE A 164 11.71 -11.29 -21.26
CA ILE A 164 11.10 -9.97 -21.21
C ILE A 164 9.72 -10.07 -21.86
N GLU A 165 8.66 -10.07 -21.04
CA GLU A 165 7.29 -10.30 -21.50
C GLU A 165 6.51 -9.01 -21.79
N GLY A 166 7.02 -7.85 -21.33
CA GLY A 166 6.35 -6.56 -21.40
C GLY A 166 6.75 -5.68 -22.59
N ALA A 167 6.89 -6.23 -23.79
CA ALA A 167 7.26 -5.46 -24.99
C ALA A 167 6.38 -4.22 -25.20
N GLU A 168 5.06 -4.36 -25.08
CA GLU A 168 4.11 -3.26 -25.22
C GLU A 168 4.39 -2.12 -24.21
N LYS A 169 4.69 -2.48 -22.95
CA LYS A 169 5.07 -1.51 -21.92
C LYS A 169 6.37 -0.80 -22.25
N ILE A 170 7.39 -1.54 -22.70
CA ILE A 170 8.69 -0.97 -23.06
C ILE A 170 8.53 0.07 -24.17
N TYR A 171 7.81 -0.26 -25.25
CA TYR A 171 7.58 0.70 -26.35
C TYR A 171 6.80 1.94 -25.89
N ALA A 172 5.76 1.77 -25.07
CA ALA A 172 4.98 2.88 -24.52
C ALA A 172 5.85 3.80 -23.64
N VAL A 173 6.70 3.22 -22.82
CA VAL A 173 7.61 3.95 -21.93
C VAL A 173 8.72 4.64 -22.73
N CYS A 174 9.29 3.99 -23.74
CA CYS A 174 10.27 4.60 -24.66
C CYS A 174 9.69 5.84 -25.33
N LYS A 175 8.45 5.76 -25.84
CA LYS A 175 7.75 6.92 -26.41
C LYS A 175 7.63 8.06 -25.41
N THR A 176 7.29 7.77 -24.15
CA THR A 176 7.12 8.79 -23.10
C THR A 176 8.46 9.41 -22.69
N PHE A 177 9.54 8.62 -22.64
CA PHE A 177 10.89 9.12 -22.38
C PHE A 177 11.53 9.84 -23.56
N GLY A 178 10.94 9.75 -24.76
CA GLY A 178 11.53 10.27 -26.01
C GLY A 178 12.74 9.46 -26.48
N ILE A 179 12.75 8.15 -26.19
CA ILE A 179 13.79 7.22 -26.67
C ILE A 179 13.47 6.87 -28.12
N ASP A 180 14.47 7.02 -29.03
CA ASP A 180 14.37 6.53 -30.39
C ASP A 180 14.41 4.99 -30.40
N THR A 181 13.37 4.39 -30.97
CA THR A 181 13.22 2.93 -31.07
C THR A 181 13.63 2.37 -32.42
N THR A 182 14.08 3.23 -33.38
CA THR A 182 14.51 2.83 -34.72
C THR A 182 15.77 1.98 -34.62
N ASP A 183 15.79 0.86 -35.33
CA ASP A 183 16.93 -0.07 -35.41
C ASP A 183 17.39 -0.67 -34.04
N LYS A 184 16.56 -0.59 -32.98
CA LYS A 184 16.85 -1.17 -31.67
C LYS A 184 16.01 -2.41 -31.43
N THR A 185 16.64 -3.42 -30.86
CA THR A 185 15.96 -4.63 -30.35
C THR A 185 15.21 -4.35 -29.06
N LEU A 186 14.24 -5.20 -28.74
CA LEU A 186 13.52 -5.13 -27.45
C LEU A 186 14.46 -5.16 -26.25
N ASN A 187 15.52 -5.96 -26.34
CA ASN A 187 16.53 -6.12 -25.30
C ASN A 187 17.32 -4.83 -25.07
N GLU A 188 17.76 -4.16 -26.13
CA GLU A 188 18.44 -2.87 -26.04
C GLU A 188 17.54 -1.79 -25.43
N LEU A 189 16.26 -1.74 -25.83
CA LEU A 189 15.28 -0.82 -25.25
C LEU A 189 15.03 -1.11 -23.76
N ALA A 190 14.98 -2.38 -23.37
CA ALA A 190 14.83 -2.78 -21.98
C ALA A 190 16.01 -2.31 -21.11
N VAL A 191 17.23 -2.40 -21.62
CA VAL A 191 18.45 -1.88 -20.95
C VAL A 191 18.36 -0.36 -20.79
N GLU A 192 18.01 0.39 -21.85
CA GLU A 192 17.90 1.85 -21.78
C GLU A 192 16.83 2.31 -20.77
N VAL A 193 15.67 1.63 -20.74
CA VAL A 193 14.62 1.90 -19.76
C VAL A 193 15.12 1.60 -18.35
N ALA A 194 15.75 0.44 -18.14
CA ALA A 194 16.28 0.06 -16.83
C ALA A 194 17.36 1.03 -16.33
N ASP A 195 18.25 1.50 -17.21
CA ASP A 195 19.30 2.47 -16.87
C ASP A 195 18.71 3.81 -16.40
N ILE A 196 17.66 4.31 -17.06
CA ILE A 196 16.96 5.53 -16.65
C ILE A 196 16.35 5.35 -15.24
N LEU A 197 15.66 4.23 -15.03
CA LEU A 197 15.00 3.96 -13.74
C LEU A 197 16.01 3.80 -12.59
N LEU A 198 17.12 3.09 -12.84
CA LEU A 198 18.21 2.93 -11.87
C LEU A 198 18.93 4.24 -11.57
N GLU A 199 19.14 5.09 -12.58
CA GLU A 199 19.72 6.41 -12.39
C GLU A 199 18.81 7.29 -11.54
N ASP A 200 17.51 7.35 -11.83
CA ASP A 200 16.52 8.12 -11.05
C ASP A 200 16.38 7.60 -9.62
N LEU A 201 16.62 6.30 -9.41
CA LEU A 201 16.59 5.69 -8.08
C LEU A 201 17.83 6.06 -7.24
N SER A 202 19.03 6.10 -7.83
CA SER A 202 20.30 6.01 -7.08
C SER A 202 21.32 7.11 -7.33
N ARG A 203 21.05 8.11 -8.18
CA ARG A 203 22.03 9.17 -8.45
C ARG A 203 22.39 9.95 -7.18
N THR A 204 23.64 10.37 -7.10
CA THR A 204 24.17 11.19 -6.02
C THR A 204 24.43 12.64 -6.43
N VAL A 205 24.62 12.89 -7.73
CA VAL A 205 24.86 14.23 -8.27
C VAL A 205 23.56 14.78 -8.84
N PRO A 206 23.17 16.03 -8.47
CA PRO A 206 21.94 16.62 -8.97
C PRO A 206 21.86 16.65 -10.49
N SER A 207 20.81 16.08 -11.05
CA SER A 207 20.45 16.17 -12.46
C SER A 207 18.93 16.01 -12.63
N LYS A 208 18.43 16.18 -13.86
CA LYS A 208 17.01 16.07 -14.14
C LYS A 208 16.49 14.66 -13.88
N HIS A 209 15.52 14.53 -12.98
CA HIS A 209 14.82 13.27 -12.71
C HIS A 209 13.92 12.91 -13.91
N ARG A 210 14.34 11.94 -14.73
CA ARG A 210 13.72 11.66 -16.04
C ARG A 210 12.30 11.11 -15.89
N THR A 211 12.09 10.14 -15.00
CA THR A 211 10.77 9.53 -14.77
C THR A 211 9.76 10.58 -14.31
N LEU A 212 10.10 11.42 -13.33
CA LEU A 212 9.24 12.48 -12.85
C LEU A 212 8.84 13.44 -13.97
N HIS A 213 9.83 13.94 -14.72
CA HIS A 213 9.58 14.92 -15.79
C HIS A 213 8.85 14.34 -17.00
N ALA A 214 8.90 13.03 -17.23
CA ALA A 214 8.21 12.37 -18.34
C ALA A 214 6.74 12.07 -18.02
N PHE A 215 6.42 11.75 -16.75
CA PHE A 215 5.11 11.23 -16.37
C PHE A 215 4.26 12.19 -15.52
N ALA A 216 4.86 13.17 -14.83
CA ALA A 216 4.10 14.15 -14.07
C ALA A 216 3.58 15.29 -14.96
N SER A 217 2.43 15.87 -14.61
CA SER A 217 1.91 17.04 -15.30
C SER A 217 2.82 18.25 -15.12
N LYS A 218 2.84 19.14 -16.12
CA LYS A 218 3.64 20.38 -16.05
C LYS A 218 3.22 21.25 -14.85
N GLU A 219 1.93 21.27 -14.53
CA GLU A 219 1.40 22.01 -13.38
C GLU A 219 1.99 21.48 -12.06
N ARG A 220 2.04 20.17 -11.89
CA ARG A 220 2.60 19.55 -10.66
C ARG A 220 4.09 19.79 -10.55
N ILE A 221 4.83 19.64 -11.65
CA ILE A 221 6.28 19.93 -11.68
C ILE A 221 6.54 21.37 -11.27
N GLU A 222 5.78 22.33 -11.77
CA GLU A 222 5.96 23.75 -11.42
C GLU A 222 5.58 23.99 -9.94
N THR A 223 4.50 23.39 -9.44
CA THR A 223 4.14 23.42 -8.02
C THR A 223 5.31 22.93 -7.13
N TRP A 224 5.87 21.75 -7.43
CA TRP A 224 6.96 21.17 -6.63
C TRP A 224 8.26 21.96 -6.74
N LYS A 225 8.53 22.55 -7.91
CA LYS A 225 9.66 23.45 -8.10
C LYS A 225 9.53 24.72 -7.27
N ASN A 226 8.35 25.34 -7.24
CA ASN A 226 8.10 26.53 -6.45
C ASN A 226 8.20 26.28 -4.93
N LEU A 227 7.86 25.05 -4.48
CA LEU A 227 8.01 24.60 -3.10
C LEU A 227 9.42 24.11 -2.76
N ASP A 228 10.34 24.06 -3.74
CA ASP A 228 11.69 23.51 -3.60
C ASP A 228 11.68 22.05 -3.08
N ILE A 229 10.79 21.20 -3.64
CA ILE A 229 10.66 19.80 -3.25
C ILE A 229 10.92 18.81 -4.39
N LEU A 230 11.56 19.24 -5.48
CA LEU A 230 12.02 18.33 -6.53
C LEU A 230 13.16 17.45 -6.00
N PRO A 231 13.05 16.11 -6.10
CA PRO A 231 14.05 15.21 -5.55
C PRO A 231 15.25 15.03 -6.50
N ILE A 232 16.37 14.65 -5.92
CA ILE A 232 17.56 14.20 -6.67
C ILE A 232 17.38 12.72 -7.05
N SER A 233 17.17 11.85 -6.06
CA SER A 233 16.92 10.43 -6.22
C SER A 233 16.33 9.84 -4.93
N VAL A 234 15.85 8.60 -4.98
CA VAL A 234 15.40 7.90 -3.77
C VAL A 234 16.53 7.74 -2.75
N TYR A 235 17.70 7.28 -3.21
CA TYR A 235 18.85 7.10 -2.31
C TYR A 235 19.28 8.40 -1.66
N HIS A 236 19.33 9.49 -2.41
CA HIS A 236 19.69 10.80 -1.88
C HIS A 236 18.68 11.28 -0.84
N GLU A 237 17.37 11.22 -1.16
CA GLU A 237 16.35 11.74 -0.24
C GLU A 237 16.20 10.90 1.04
N VAL A 238 16.41 9.58 0.97
CA VAL A 238 16.45 8.72 2.16
C VAL A 238 17.68 9.02 3.00
N PHE A 239 18.86 9.14 2.37
CA PHE A 239 20.08 9.51 3.07
C PHE A 239 19.96 10.88 3.74
N GLU A 240 19.46 11.88 3.02
CA GLU A 240 19.27 13.24 3.51
C GLU A 240 18.23 13.29 4.64
N SER A 241 17.15 12.52 4.55
CA SER A 241 16.16 12.41 5.62
C SER A 241 16.77 11.86 6.91
N LEU A 242 17.63 10.84 6.82
CA LEU A 242 18.33 10.28 7.97
C LEU A 242 19.39 11.25 8.51
N HIS A 243 20.09 11.98 7.64
CA HIS A 243 21.08 13.00 8.02
C HIS A 243 20.41 14.15 8.78
N ARG A 244 19.35 14.77 8.24
CA ARG A 244 18.63 15.89 8.89
C ARG A 244 18.08 15.49 10.25
N THR A 245 17.48 14.30 10.34
CA THR A 245 16.91 13.78 11.59
C THR A 245 17.94 13.26 12.58
N SER A 246 19.25 13.32 12.28
CA SER A 246 20.29 12.97 13.24
C SER A 246 20.40 14.03 14.36
N THR A 247 21.02 13.66 15.48
CA THR A 247 21.07 14.50 16.69
C THR A 247 21.78 15.82 16.44
N GLY A 248 21.03 16.93 16.54
CA GLY A 248 21.57 18.29 16.44
C GLY A 248 21.84 18.77 15.01
N THR A 249 21.35 18.10 13.98
CA THR A 249 21.52 18.53 12.59
C THR A 249 20.46 19.57 12.20
N ASP A 250 19.19 19.20 12.17
CA ASP A 250 18.09 20.13 11.89
C ASP A 250 17.32 20.45 13.17
N GLY A 251 17.05 21.72 13.40
CA GLY A 251 16.30 22.23 14.54
C GLY A 251 14.99 22.92 14.15
N ASP A 252 14.64 22.93 12.86
CA ASP A 252 13.42 23.56 12.35
C ASP A 252 12.45 22.48 11.80
N TRP A 253 11.33 22.29 12.48
CA TRP A 253 10.31 21.34 12.05
C TRP A 253 9.75 21.63 10.64
N ARG A 254 9.74 22.90 10.21
CA ARG A 254 9.28 23.30 8.87
C ARG A 254 10.22 22.79 7.78
N ASN A 255 11.52 22.86 8.05
CA ASN A 255 12.55 22.35 7.15
C ASN A 255 12.51 20.80 7.07
N GLU A 256 12.25 20.13 8.20
CA GLU A 256 11.98 18.68 8.23
C GLU A 256 10.73 18.33 7.41
N MET A 257 9.63 19.10 7.50
CA MET A 257 8.40 18.87 6.73
C MET A 257 8.58 19.21 5.24
N GLN A 258 9.45 20.12 4.87
CA GLN A 258 9.83 20.35 3.47
C GLN A 258 10.55 19.11 2.89
N GLN A 259 11.50 18.54 3.66
CA GLN A 259 12.15 17.29 3.27
C GLN A 259 11.17 16.12 3.23
N PHE A 260 10.19 16.07 4.12
CA PHE A 260 9.10 15.09 4.09
C PHE A 260 8.36 15.14 2.73
N LEU A 261 7.98 16.33 2.25
CA LEU A 261 7.35 16.48 0.94
C LEU A 261 8.27 16.05 -0.20
N ARG A 262 9.56 16.43 -0.17
CA ARG A 262 10.56 16.08 -1.19
C ARG A 262 10.78 14.56 -1.28
N THR A 263 10.92 13.91 -0.13
CA THR A 263 11.04 12.45 -0.04
C THR A 263 9.76 11.76 -0.56
N GLY A 264 8.58 12.36 -0.31
CA GLY A 264 7.31 11.89 -0.88
C GLY A 264 7.25 11.96 -2.40
N VAL A 265 7.82 13.00 -3.02
CA VAL A 265 7.95 13.06 -4.49
C VAL A 265 8.87 11.96 -5.01
N ALA A 266 10.03 11.72 -4.36
CA ALA A 266 10.92 10.61 -4.71
C ALA A 266 10.21 9.24 -4.59
N PHE A 267 9.45 9.04 -3.52
CA PHE A 267 8.63 7.83 -3.35
C PHE A 267 7.69 7.61 -4.53
N ALA A 268 6.87 8.61 -4.86
CA ALA A 268 5.83 8.48 -5.86
C ALA A 268 6.39 8.18 -7.26
N TRP A 269 7.41 8.92 -7.70
CA TRP A 269 7.88 8.87 -9.09
C TRP A 269 9.07 7.94 -9.33
N SER A 270 9.77 7.51 -8.29
CA SER A 270 10.86 6.55 -8.43
C SER A 270 10.57 5.22 -7.73
N SER A 271 10.32 5.24 -6.41
CA SER A 271 10.05 3.99 -5.69
C SER A 271 8.77 3.27 -6.15
N VAL A 272 7.71 3.99 -6.52
CA VAL A 272 6.42 3.41 -6.95
C VAL A 272 6.34 3.31 -8.47
N LEU A 273 6.34 4.43 -9.18
CA LEU A 273 6.15 4.44 -10.63
C LEU A 273 7.30 3.74 -11.35
N GLY A 274 8.55 4.03 -10.98
CA GLY A 274 9.72 3.38 -11.58
C GLY A 274 9.70 1.86 -11.40
N SER A 275 9.32 1.39 -10.19
CA SER A 275 9.17 -0.03 -9.92
C SER A 275 8.04 -0.67 -10.73
N SER A 276 6.88 -0.01 -10.83
CA SER A 276 5.75 -0.48 -11.65
C SER A 276 6.13 -0.59 -13.12
N ILE A 277 6.88 0.38 -13.66
CA ILE A 277 7.40 0.34 -15.04
C ILE A 277 8.33 -0.86 -15.22
N ALA A 278 9.29 -1.06 -14.32
CA ALA A 278 10.24 -2.18 -14.42
C ALA A 278 9.53 -3.54 -14.36
N MET A 279 8.56 -3.69 -13.46
CA MET A 279 7.80 -4.91 -13.32
C MET A 279 6.92 -5.21 -14.53
N ASP A 280 6.21 -4.21 -15.08
CA ASP A 280 5.40 -4.38 -16.27
C ASP A 280 6.26 -4.65 -17.52
N SER A 281 7.46 -4.04 -17.58
CA SER A 281 8.42 -4.30 -18.66
C SER A 281 8.96 -5.72 -18.61
N LEU A 282 9.21 -6.25 -17.42
CA LEU A 282 9.77 -7.59 -17.23
C LEU A 282 8.71 -8.69 -17.33
N TYR A 283 7.57 -8.52 -16.64
CA TYR A 283 6.56 -9.58 -16.45
C TYR A 283 5.31 -9.42 -17.33
N GLY A 284 5.22 -8.37 -18.13
CA GLY A 284 4.04 -8.05 -18.92
C GLY A 284 2.97 -7.27 -18.15
N LEU A 285 2.01 -6.75 -18.92
CA LEU A 285 0.87 -6.02 -18.39
C LEU A 285 -0.10 -6.96 -17.64
N PRO A 286 -0.82 -6.46 -16.63
CA PRO A 286 -1.88 -7.23 -15.99
C PRO A 286 -2.99 -7.57 -16.97
N LYS A 287 -3.59 -8.74 -16.77
CA LYS A 287 -4.72 -9.22 -17.54
C LYS A 287 -5.93 -9.40 -16.64
N ARG A 288 -7.10 -8.90 -17.06
CA ARG A 288 -8.35 -9.19 -16.34
C ARG A 288 -8.54 -10.70 -16.25
N SER A 289 -8.66 -11.21 -15.04
CA SER A 289 -8.80 -12.62 -14.74
C SER A 289 -9.70 -12.82 -13.53
N THR A 290 -10.29 -14.02 -13.42
CA THR A 290 -11.11 -14.42 -12.28
C THR A 290 -10.37 -15.47 -11.47
N SER A 291 -10.45 -15.37 -10.14
CA SER A 291 -9.89 -16.37 -9.23
C SER A 291 -10.84 -16.61 -8.07
N LYS A 292 -10.82 -17.84 -7.54
CA LYS A 292 -11.33 -18.09 -6.18
C LYS A 292 -10.46 -17.31 -5.19
N VAL A 293 -11.07 -16.89 -4.10
CA VAL A 293 -10.41 -16.11 -3.04
C VAL A 293 -10.92 -16.54 -1.66
N ASN A 294 -10.21 -16.16 -0.61
CA ASN A 294 -10.44 -16.49 0.79
C ASN A 294 -9.87 -17.86 1.23
N VAL A 295 -9.74 -18.02 2.52
CA VAL A 295 -9.10 -19.19 3.20
C VAL A 295 -9.84 -20.49 2.86
N GLY A 296 -11.15 -20.45 2.64
CA GLY A 296 -11.94 -21.61 2.23
C GLY A 296 -11.56 -22.20 0.86
N ALA A 297 -10.83 -21.44 0.02
CA ALA A 297 -10.36 -21.91 -1.27
C ALA A 297 -9.14 -22.85 -1.21
N ILE A 298 -8.59 -23.11 -0.02
CA ILE A 298 -7.46 -24.04 0.17
C ILE A 298 -7.92 -25.47 -0.15
N LYS A 299 -7.12 -26.19 -0.93
CA LYS A 299 -7.43 -27.53 -1.42
C LYS A 299 -6.73 -28.62 -0.63
N LYS A 300 -7.48 -29.58 -0.10
CA LYS A 300 -6.91 -30.78 0.54
C LYS A 300 -6.24 -31.72 -0.48
N GLY A 301 -5.14 -32.34 -0.06
CA GLY A 301 -4.45 -33.35 -0.87
C GLY A 301 -3.49 -32.80 -1.92
N TYR A 302 -3.34 -31.49 -2.02
CA TYR A 302 -2.32 -30.83 -2.82
C TYR A 302 -1.11 -30.46 -1.97
N VAL A 303 0.05 -30.33 -2.59
CA VAL A 303 1.18 -29.60 -1.99
C VAL A 303 0.78 -28.12 -1.99
N ASN A 304 0.51 -27.58 -0.81
CA ASN A 304 0.01 -26.24 -0.62
C ASN A 304 1.15 -25.28 -0.27
N ILE A 305 1.49 -24.37 -1.18
CA ILE A 305 2.58 -23.41 -1.04
C ILE A 305 2.02 -22.01 -0.93
N ALA A 306 2.26 -21.33 0.20
CA ALA A 306 1.92 -19.92 0.34
C ALA A 306 3.13 -19.03 -0.02
N VAL A 307 2.88 -17.94 -0.77
CA VAL A 307 3.85 -16.87 -1.08
C VAL A 307 3.42 -15.60 -0.38
N HIS A 308 4.32 -15.03 0.44
CA HIS A 308 4.03 -13.93 1.35
C HIS A 308 5.12 -12.86 1.30
N GLY A 309 4.72 -11.62 1.12
CA GLY A 309 5.57 -10.43 1.16
C GLY A 309 5.40 -9.53 -0.05
N HIS A 310 6.52 -8.98 -0.56
CA HIS A 310 6.49 -7.91 -1.55
C HIS A 310 7.54 -8.04 -2.68
N SER A 311 8.28 -9.15 -2.79
CA SER A 311 9.25 -9.36 -3.87
C SER A 311 8.69 -10.31 -4.95
N PRO A 312 8.31 -9.82 -6.13
CA PRO A 312 7.67 -10.65 -7.14
C PRO A 312 8.67 -11.51 -7.95
N LEU A 313 9.96 -11.17 -7.93
CA LEU A 313 10.94 -11.75 -8.85
C LEU A 313 11.11 -13.26 -8.63
N LEU A 314 11.53 -13.69 -7.45
CA LEU A 314 11.69 -15.11 -7.13
C LEU A 314 10.34 -15.82 -7.02
N VAL A 315 9.30 -15.14 -6.53
CA VAL A 315 7.93 -15.68 -6.45
C VAL A 315 7.41 -16.12 -7.83
N ARG A 316 7.65 -15.30 -8.87
CA ARG A 316 7.30 -15.67 -10.25
C ARG A 316 7.94 -17.00 -10.65
N GLU A 317 9.23 -17.16 -10.43
CA GLU A 317 9.94 -18.38 -10.80
C GLU A 317 9.48 -19.59 -9.97
N ILE A 318 9.19 -19.41 -8.68
CA ILE A 318 8.60 -20.45 -7.83
C ILE A 318 7.26 -20.93 -8.38
N VAL A 319 6.37 -20.00 -8.77
CA VAL A 319 5.06 -20.35 -9.34
C VAL A 319 5.24 -21.04 -10.70
N ARG A 320 6.12 -20.53 -11.57
CA ARG A 320 6.39 -21.09 -12.89
C ARG A 320 6.93 -22.53 -12.79
N VAL A 321 7.89 -22.74 -11.90
CA VAL A 321 8.46 -24.08 -11.65
C VAL A 321 7.38 -25.02 -11.12
N GLY A 322 6.65 -24.62 -10.11
CA GLY A 322 5.63 -25.50 -9.51
C GLY A 322 4.43 -25.79 -10.43
N GLN A 323 4.17 -24.92 -11.43
CA GLN A 323 3.14 -25.17 -12.46
C GLN A 323 3.64 -26.05 -13.61
N SER A 324 4.95 -26.30 -13.73
CA SER A 324 5.50 -27.13 -14.80
C SER A 324 5.03 -28.59 -14.68
N GLU A 325 4.92 -29.28 -15.79
CA GLU A 325 4.53 -30.70 -15.85
C GLU A 325 5.45 -31.58 -15.02
N GLU A 326 6.75 -31.29 -15.04
CA GLU A 326 7.77 -31.98 -14.26
C GLU A 326 7.45 -31.98 -12.76
N PHE A 327 7.24 -30.79 -12.18
CA PHE A 327 6.99 -30.65 -10.74
C PHE A 327 5.59 -31.09 -10.34
N GLN A 328 4.57 -30.90 -11.20
CA GLN A 328 3.25 -31.48 -10.99
C GLN A 328 3.29 -33.02 -10.94
N THR A 329 4.09 -33.63 -11.81
CA THR A 329 4.30 -35.07 -11.82
C THR A 329 5.09 -35.52 -10.59
N LEU A 330 6.12 -34.80 -10.20
CA LEU A 330 6.90 -35.09 -8.99
C LEU A 330 6.02 -35.05 -7.73
N ALA A 331 5.13 -34.06 -7.62
CA ALA A 331 4.16 -33.99 -6.52
C ALA A 331 3.21 -35.21 -6.50
N LYS A 332 2.68 -35.62 -7.66
CA LYS A 332 1.82 -36.80 -7.78
C LYS A 332 2.54 -38.09 -7.39
N ASN A 333 3.80 -38.26 -7.80
CA ASN A 333 4.63 -39.41 -7.44
C ASN A 333 4.90 -39.45 -5.91
N ASN A 334 4.82 -38.33 -5.21
CA ASN A 334 4.90 -38.24 -3.75
C ASN A 334 3.53 -38.34 -3.06
N GLY A 335 2.46 -38.68 -3.79
CA GLY A 335 1.13 -38.94 -3.27
C GLY A 335 0.23 -37.69 -3.12
N ALA A 336 0.61 -36.57 -3.67
CA ALA A 336 -0.24 -35.37 -3.77
C ALA A 336 -1.10 -35.40 -5.04
N LEU A 337 -2.16 -34.59 -5.08
CA LEU A 337 -2.97 -34.38 -6.28
C LEU A 337 -2.32 -33.41 -7.29
N GLY A 338 -1.32 -32.66 -6.84
CA GLY A 338 -0.58 -31.66 -7.58
C GLY A 338 -0.05 -30.59 -6.64
N ILE A 339 0.38 -29.45 -7.17
CA ILE A 339 0.85 -28.29 -6.41
C ILE A 339 -0.16 -27.15 -6.57
N GLN A 340 -0.50 -26.49 -5.46
CA GLN A 340 -1.35 -25.29 -5.46
C GLN A 340 -0.66 -24.14 -4.73
N PHE A 341 -0.72 -22.96 -5.34
CA PHE A 341 -0.15 -21.74 -4.77
C PHE A 341 -1.22 -20.83 -4.16
N TYR A 342 -0.86 -20.20 -3.05
CA TYR A 342 -1.69 -19.26 -2.31
C TYR A 342 -0.96 -17.96 -2.06
N GLY A 343 -1.68 -16.84 -2.16
CA GLY A 343 -1.11 -15.51 -2.03
C GLY A 343 -1.45 -14.84 -0.71
N ILE A 344 -0.42 -14.31 -0.06
CA ILE A 344 -0.53 -13.43 1.09
C ILE A 344 0.18 -12.13 0.75
N CYS A 345 -0.48 -10.99 0.99
CA CYS A 345 0.04 -9.67 0.64
C CYS A 345 0.36 -9.49 -0.87
N CYS A 346 1.31 -8.61 -1.17
CA CYS A 346 1.57 -8.14 -2.53
C CYS A 346 2.19 -9.19 -3.45
N SER A 347 3.07 -10.06 -2.97
CA SER A 347 3.69 -11.11 -3.80
C SER A 347 2.66 -12.05 -4.40
N GLY A 348 1.67 -12.44 -3.58
CA GLY A 348 0.55 -13.26 -4.05
C GLY A 348 -0.34 -12.55 -5.08
N LEU A 349 -0.66 -11.28 -4.83
CA LEU A 349 -1.47 -10.47 -5.76
C LEU A 349 -0.75 -10.28 -7.10
N SER A 350 0.55 -9.91 -7.06
CA SER A 350 1.36 -9.69 -8.25
C SER A 350 1.43 -10.92 -9.15
N ALA A 351 1.61 -12.11 -8.57
CA ALA A 351 1.65 -13.36 -9.31
C ALA A 351 0.30 -13.67 -9.98
N MET A 352 -0.79 -13.47 -9.26
CA MET A 352 -2.11 -13.90 -9.67
C MET A 352 -2.59 -13.18 -10.95
N TYR A 353 -2.57 -11.85 -11.01
CA TYR A 353 -3.13 -11.10 -12.16
C TYR A 353 -2.20 -11.03 -13.37
N ARG A 354 -0.95 -11.49 -13.26
CA ARG A 354 0.00 -11.55 -14.38
C ARG A 354 0.06 -12.94 -15.01
N TYR A 355 0.18 -13.99 -14.22
CA TYR A 355 0.37 -15.37 -14.74
C TYR A 355 -0.69 -16.36 -14.27
N GLY A 356 -1.51 -16.00 -13.29
CA GLY A 356 -2.51 -16.90 -12.72
C GLY A 356 -1.95 -17.99 -11.81
N GLY A 357 -2.83 -18.89 -11.38
CA GLY A 357 -2.46 -20.07 -10.58
C GLY A 357 -2.15 -19.81 -9.12
N VAL A 358 -2.32 -18.57 -8.64
CA VAL A 358 -2.18 -18.20 -7.23
C VAL A 358 -3.54 -17.75 -6.71
N ILE A 359 -4.01 -18.33 -5.61
CA ILE A 359 -5.29 -18.02 -4.97
C ILE A 359 -5.04 -17.03 -3.82
N PRO A 360 -5.55 -15.79 -3.87
CA PRO A 360 -5.39 -14.83 -2.78
C PRO A 360 -6.18 -15.26 -1.54
N LEU A 361 -5.53 -15.32 -0.38
CA LEU A 361 -6.16 -15.74 0.88
C LEU A 361 -6.34 -14.61 1.87
N SER A 362 -5.27 -13.86 2.16
CA SER A 362 -5.29 -12.87 3.22
C SER A 362 -4.12 -11.88 3.11
N ASN A 363 -4.09 -10.92 4.02
CA ASN A 363 -3.00 -9.96 4.23
C ASN A 363 -2.13 -10.37 5.44
N ALA A 364 -1.17 -9.50 5.80
CA ALA A 364 -0.23 -9.76 6.89
C ALA A 364 -0.92 -10.02 8.25
N VAL A 365 -1.99 -9.26 8.55
CA VAL A 365 -2.72 -9.39 9.84
C VAL A 365 -3.43 -10.75 9.94
N GLY A 366 -3.95 -11.27 8.82
CA GLY A 366 -4.62 -12.57 8.78
C GLY A 366 -3.70 -13.76 8.49
N SER A 367 -2.38 -13.58 8.34
CA SER A 367 -1.44 -14.64 7.95
C SER A 367 -1.40 -15.81 8.93
N GLU A 368 -1.50 -15.54 10.23
CA GLU A 368 -1.53 -16.58 11.27
C GLU A 368 -2.79 -17.45 11.18
N LEU A 369 -3.92 -16.85 10.77
CA LEU A 369 -5.18 -17.58 10.58
C LEU A 369 -5.08 -18.54 9.40
N VAL A 370 -4.38 -18.14 8.33
CA VAL A 370 -4.12 -19.01 7.18
C VAL A 370 -3.24 -20.21 7.59
N LEU A 371 -2.16 -19.97 8.33
CA LEU A 371 -1.31 -21.02 8.90
C LEU A 371 -2.08 -21.93 9.86
N GLY A 372 -2.97 -21.35 10.67
CA GLY A 372 -3.83 -22.05 11.63
C GLY A 372 -4.79 -23.06 11.00
N THR A 373 -4.97 -23.06 9.68
CA THR A 373 -5.71 -24.12 8.98
C THR A 373 -4.99 -25.47 9.03
N GLY A 374 -3.68 -25.49 9.29
CA GLY A 374 -2.85 -26.69 9.20
C GLY A 374 -2.68 -27.25 7.79
N ALA A 375 -3.18 -26.56 6.77
CA ALA A 375 -3.22 -27.04 5.39
C ALA A 375 -2.01 -26.65 4.54
N LEU A 376 -1.14 -25.76 5.02
CA LEU A 376 0.01 -25.24 4.27
C LEU A 376 1.25 -26.10 4.51
N ASP A 377 1.88 -26.59 3.43
CA ASP A 377 3.08 -27.40 3.48
C ASP A 377 4.34 -26.54 3.49
N LEU A 378 4.34 -25.49 2.69
CA LEU A 378 5.44 -24.54 2.59
C LEU A 378 4.92 -23.10 2.67
N TRP A 379 5.65 -22.28 3.43
CA TRP A 379 5.44 -20.84 3.49
C TRP A 379 6.69 -20.11 2.99
N VAL A 380 6.58 -19.46 1.85
CA VAL A 380 7.65 -18.67 1.27
C VAL A 380 7.52 -17.24 1.78
N ALA A 381 8.44 -16.83 2.63
CA ALA A 381 8.52 -15.51 3.23
C ALA A 381 9.59 -14.69 2.52
N ASP A 382 9.19 -13.66 1.80
CA ASP A 382 10.13 -12.73 1.18
C ASP A 382 10.33 -11.46 2.04
N VAL A 383 10.21 -10.26 1.51
CA VAL A 383 10.44 -8.99 2.22
C VAL A 383 9.13 -8.29 2.56
N GLN A 384 9.10 -7.58 3.70
CA GLN A 384 8.04 -6.66 4.15
C GLN A 384 6.71 -7.33 4.53
N ASP A 385 6.14 -6.84 5.62
CA ASP A 385 4.86 -7.29 6.19
C ASP A 385 4.80 -8.80 6.54
N VAL A 386 5.94 -9.46 6.70
CA VAL A 386 6.05 -10.83 7.19
C VAL A 386 6.34 -10.76 8.68
N TYR A 387 5.32 -11.03 9.49
CA TYR A 387 5.45 -10.91 10.95
C TYR A 387 6.20 -12.13 11.55
N PRO A 388 7.14 -11.91 12.48
CA PRO A 388 7.92 -13.02 13.08
C PRO A 388 7.07 -14.09 13.76
N SER A 389 5.89 -13.74 14.24
CA SER A 389 4.94 -14.63 14.92
C SER A 389 4.44 -15.80 14.06
N ILE A 390 4.50 -15.69 12.73
CA ILE A 390 4.15 -16.83 11.85
C ILE A 390 4.99 -18.07 12.16
N MET A 391 6.22 -17.91 12.67
CA MET A 391 7.12 -19.02 12.98
C MET A 391 6.59 -19.92 14.11
N GLU A 392 5.86 -19.35 15.07
CA GLU A 392 5.27 -20.10 16.17
C GLU A 392 4.12 -20.97 15.68
N VAL A 393 3.22 -20.41 14.89
CA VAL A 393 2.08 -21.14 14.30
C VAL A 393 2.59 -22.19 13.31
N ALA A 394 3.52 -21.83 12.42
CA ALA A 394 4.10 -22.74 11.44
C ALA A 394 4.73 -23.97 12.12
N ARG A 395 5.44 -23.77 13.25
CA ARG A 395 6.07 -24.87 14.00
C ARG A 395 5.03 -25.84 14.56
N CYS A 396 3.90 -25.34 15.06
CA CYS A 396 2.82 -26.17 15.59
C CYS A 396 2.19 -27.08 14.53
N PHE A 397 2.05 -26.57 13.31
CA PHE A 397 1.51 -27.34 12.18
C PHE A 397 2.59 -28.00 11.30
N LYS A 398 3.86 -27.96 11.71
CA LYS A 398 5.03 -28.45 10.95
C LYS A 398 5.09 -27.85 9.52
N THR A 399 4.55 -26.67 9.30
CA THR A 399 4.71 -25.96 8.02
C THR A 399 6.16 -25.53 7.88
N THR A 400 6.82 -25.92 6.79
CA THR A 400 8.17 -25.42 6.49
C THR A 400 8.09 -23.95 6.09
N VAL A 401 8.91 -23.11 6.72
CA VAL A 401 9.05 -21.69 6.36
C VAL A 401 10.41 -21.49 5.72
N VAL A 402 10.40 -20.84 4.54
CA VAL A 402 11.63 -20.45 3.83
C VAL A 402 11.68 -18.94 3.68
N THR A 403 12.86 -18.33 3.86
CA THR A 403 13.12 -16.93 3.57
C THR A 403 13.94 -16.80 2.29
N THR A 404 13.67 -15.75 1.48
CA THR A 404 14.15 -15.64 0.10
C THR A 404 15.00 -14.39 -0.17
N SER A 405 15.31 -13.61 0.86
CA SER A 405 16.13 -12.40 0.74
C SER A 405 17.11 -12.31 1.91
N ASP A 406 18.34 -11.91 1.64
CA ASP A 406 19.33 -11.61 2.68
C ASP A 406 18.89 -10.45 3.60
N SER A 407 18.03 -9.58 3.10
CA SER A 407 17.43 -8.48 3.88
C SER A 407 16.31 -8.93 4.81
N ALA A 408 15.84 -10.19 4.72
CA ALA A 408 14.68 -10.68 5.47
C ALA A 408 14.95 -12.08 6.01
N ARG A 409 15.13 -12.17 7.32
CA ARG A 409 15.39 -13.44 8.03
C ARG A 409 14.35 -13.66 9.10
N LEU A 410 13.95 -14.92 9.27
CA LEU A 410 13.11 -15.38 10.38
C LEU A 410 13.88 -16.45 11.16
N PRO A 411 14.03 -16.32 12.48
CA PRO A 411 14.71 -17.33 13.28
C PRO A 411 14.04 -18.70 13.19
N GLY A 412 14.79 -19.69 12.72
CA GLY A 412 14.30 -21.07 12.53
C GLY A 412 13.71 -21.37 11.15
N ALA A 413 13.62 -20.39 10.25
CA ALA A 413 13.29 -20.63 8.85
C ALA A 413 14.51 -21.13 8.06
N GLU A 414 14.28 -21.97 7.07
CA GLU A 414 15.27 -22.30 6.05
C GLU A 414 15.53 -21.08 5.16
N HIS A 415 16.68 -21.01 4.50
CA HIS A 415 17.03 -19.83 3.70
C HIS A 415 17.50 -20.21 2.30
N TYR A 416 16.74 -19.80 1.30
CA TYR A 416 17.00 -20.01 -0.13
C TYR A 416 16.87 -18.64 -0.84
N ALA A 417 17.93 -17.84 -0.78
CA ALA A 417 17.83 -16.43 -1.13
C ALA A 417 18.56 -16.06 -2.42
N LEU A 418 18.07 -14.97 -3.02
CA LEU A 418 18.89 -14.14 -3.87
C LEU A 418 19.86 -13.34 -2.98
N ASP A 419 21.13 -13.24 -3.39
CA ASP A 419 22.16 -12.50 -2.66
C ASP A 419 21.84 -10.99 -2.68
N HIS A 420 22.28 -10.26 -1.66
CA HIS A 420 21.97 -8.85 -1.54
C HIS A 420 22.58 -8.00 -2.69
N ASP A 421 23.67 -8.46 -3.29
CA ASP A 421 24.30 -7.83 -4.46
C ASP A 421 23.79 -8.37 -5.79
N HIS A 422 22.83 -9.31 -5.76
CA HIS A 422 22.24 -9.97 -6.92
C HIS A 422 23.22 -10.79 -7.76
N SER A 423 24.38 -11.17 -7.21
CA SER A 423 25.41 -11.95 -7.90
C SER A 423 24.93 -13.34 -8.34
N ASN A 424 23.97 -13.92 -7.62
CA ASN A 424 23.37 -15.22 -7.92
C ASN A 424 22.05 -15.13 -8.71
N LEU A 425 21.68 -13.97 -9.27
CA LEU A 425 20.41 -13.80 -9.98
C LEU A 425 20.27 -14.76 -11.17
N GLY A 426 21.36 -15.14 -11.83
CA GLY A 426 21.37 -16.18 -12.86
C GLY A 426 20.96 -17.57 -12.37
N GLN A 427 20.95 -17.81 -11.07
CA GLN A 427 20.54 -19.08 -10.45
C GLN A 427 19.08 -19.06 -9.96
N ILE A 428 18.31 -18.02 -10.28
CA ILE A 428 16.94 -17.82 -9.77
C ILE A 428 16.05 -19.04 -10.02
N HIS A 429 16.18 -19.67 -11.19
CA HIS A 429 15.43 -20.86 -11.56
C HIS A 429 15.80 -22.08 -10.66
N GLN A 430 17.10 -22.32 -10.42
CA GLN A 430 17.58 -23.38 -9.55
C GLN A 430 17.15 -23.16 -8.08
N ILE A 431 17.13 -21.91 -7.62
CA ILE A 431 16.65 -21.56 -6.28
C ILE A 431 15.15 -21.87 -6.20
N ALA A 432 14.37 -21.50 -7.19
CA ALA A 432 12.95 -21.81 -7.27
C ALA A 432 12.67 -23.30 -7.27
N GLN A 433 13.45 -24.11 -8.02
CA GLN A 433 13.34 -25.57 -8.03
C GLN A 433 13.59 -26.16 -6.64
N LYS A 434 14.63 -25.72 -5.92
CA LYS A 434 14.91 -26.16 -4.54
C LYS A 434 13.75 -25.86 -3.60
N ILE A 435 13.17 -24.67 -3.69
CA ILE A 435 12.05 -24.25 -2.85
C ILE A 435 10.81 -25.13 -3.12
N VAL A 436 10.45 -25.35 -4.38
CA VAL A 436 9.29 -26.19 -4.74
C VAL A 436 9.50 -27.64 -4.33
N THR A 437 10.73 -28.19 -4.54
CA THR A 437 11.08 -29.53 -4.07
C THR A 437 10.90 -29.63 -2.55
N ARG A 438 11.38 -28.64 -1.79
CA ARG A 438 11.22 -28.61 -0.34
C ARG A 438 9.74 -28.61 0.09
N GLY A 439 8.87 -27.95 -0.67
CA GLY A 439 7.43 -28.00 -0.44
C GLY A 439 6.84 -29.40 -0.63
N ILE A 440 7.28 -30.14 -1.66
CA ILE A 440 6.85 -31.51 -1.91
C ILE A 440 7.34 -32.46 -0.79
N GLU A 441 8.56 -32.29 -0.32
CA GLU A 441 9.10 -33.04 0.82
C GLU A 441 8.29 -32.77 2.10
N SER A 442 8.01 -31.49 2.38
CA SER A 442 7.22 -31.08 3.54
C SER A 442 5.81 -31.68 3.54
N PHE A 443 5.16 -31.79 2.37
CA PHE A 443 3.87 -32.47 2.23
C PHE A 443 3.93 -33.94 2.69
N ALA A 444 4.99 -34.66 2.34
CA ALA A 444 5.15 -36.04 2.74
C ALA A 444 5.28 -36.21 4.27
N ASP A 445 5.96 -35.25 4.93
CA ASP A 445 6.22 -35.26 6.37
C ASP A 445 5.00 -34.83 7.22
N ARG A 446 3.96 -34.27 6.59
CA ARG A 446 2.83 -33.63 7.27
C ARG A 446 1.49 -34.34 7.11
N ARG A 447 1.48 -35.57 6.60
CA ARG A 447 0.24 -36.33 6.32
C ARG A 447 -0.70 -36.51 7.52
N ASP A 448 -0.15 -36.54 8.73
CA ASP A 448 -0.92 -36.72 9.97
C ASP A 448 -1.35 -35.42 10.64
N ILE A 449 -1.05 -34.26 10.03
CA ILE A 449 -1.41 -32.97 10.61
C ILE A 449 -2.91 -32.72 10.43
N PRO A 450 -3.64 -32.36 11.50
CA PRO A 450 -5.05 -32.00 11.41
C PRO A 450 -5.24 -30.76 10.53
N VAL A 451 -6.22 -30.79 9.67
CA VAL A 451 -6.54 -29.69 8.74
C VAL A 451 -7.95 -29.18 8.97
N LYS A 452 -8.07 -27.90 9.28
CA LYS A 452 -9.33 -27.14 9.41
C LYS A 452 -9.39 -26.06 8.36
N ILE A 453 -10.20 -26.24 7.32
CA ILE A 453 -10.42 -25.24 6.27
C ILE A 453 -11.84 -24.71 6.41
N PRO A 454 -12.04 -23.37 6.53
CA PRO A 454 -13.37 -22.76 6.56
C PRO A 454 -14.19 -23.11 5.32
N GLN A 455 -15.53 -23.07 5.44
CA GLN A 455 -16.42 -23.42 4.33
C GLN A 455 -16.80 -22.23 3.45
N TYR A 456 -16.16 -21.07 3.63
CA TYR A 456 -16.46 -19.85 2.89
C TYR A 456 -15.37 -19.51 1.87
N GLU A 457 -15.74 -19.47 0.61
CA GLU A 457 -14.94 -18.97 -0.52
C GLU A 457 -15.84 -18.14 -1.45
N THR A 458 -15.26 -17.25 -2.24
CA THR A 458 -15.96 -16.52 -3.30
C THR A 458 -15.08 -16.40 -4.53
N GLU A 459 -15.62 -15.77 -5.59
CA GLU A 459 -14.88 -15.46 -6.81
C GLU A 459 -14.73 -13.95 -6.93
N ALA A 460 -13.56 -13.51 -7.40
CA ALA A 460 -13.27 -12.11 -7.64
C ALA A 460 -12.54 -11.91 -8.97
N GLU A 461 -12.79 -10.78 -9.58
CA GLU A 461 -12.13 -10.33 -10.80
C GLU A 461 -11.02 -9.34 -10.47
N MET A 462 -9.88 -9.47 -11.13
CA MET A 462 -8.65 -8.73 -10.86
C MET A 462 -7.92 -8.39 -12.15
N GLY A 463 -6.90 -7.50 -12.07
CA GLY A 463 -6.06 -7.14 -13.21
C GLY A 463 -6.58 -5.98 -14.03
N PHE A 464 -7.36 -5.10 -13.42
CA PHE A 464 -7.78 -3.83 -14.04
C PHE A 464 -6.59 -2.88 -14.15
N SER A 465 -6.50 -2.15 -15.25
CA SER A 465 -5.44 -1.17 -15.52
C SER A 465 -5.91 -0.09 -16.49
N VAL A 466 -5.10 0.93 -16.71
CA VAL A 466 -5.38 1.94 -17.73
C VAL A 466 -5.39 1.35 -19.14
N GLU A 467 -4.53 0.37 -19.38
CA GLU A 467 -4.47 -0.36 -20.65
C GLU A 467 -5.75 -1.17 -20.88
N TRP A 468 -6.23 -1.88 -19.84
CA TRP A 468 -7.51 -2.56 -19.89
C TRP A 468 -8.67 -1.59 -20.15
N ALA A 469 -8.72 -0.47 -19.43
CA ALA A 469 -9.78 0.52 -19.60
C ALA A 469 -9.79 1.11 -21.01
N ASN A 470 -8.62 1.44 -21.56
CA ASN A 470 -8.49 1.90 -22.94
C ASN A 470 -8.93 0.83 -23.96
N SER A 471 -8.59 -0.43 -23.73
CA SER A 471 -8.99 -1.53 -24.62
C SER A 471 -10.51 -1.77 -24.56
N HIS A 472 -11.10 -1.75 -23.36
CA HIS A 472 -12.52 -2.05 -23.16
C HIS A 472 -13.43 -0.92 -23.64
N PHE A 473 -13.11 0.33 -23.30
CA PHE A 473 -13.91 1.52 -23.61
C PHE A 473 -13.46 2.25 -24.89
N GLY A 474 -12.40 1.79 -25.56
CA GLY A 474 -11.74 2.47 -26.68
C GLY A 474 -10.85 3.64 -26.25
N SER A 475 -11.06 4.22 -25.09
CA SER A 475 -10.26 5.25 -24.43
C SER A 475 -10.81 5.51 -23.03
N LEU A 476 -10.17 6.39 -22.24
CA LEU A 476 -10.71 6.84 -20.95
C LEU A 476 -11.86 7.89 -21.07
N LYS A 477 -12.15 8.38 -22.30
CA LYS A 477 -13.18 9.40 -22.54
C LYS A 477 -14.58 8.97 -22.07
N PRO A 478 -15.09 7.74 -22.32
CA PRO A 478 -16.40 7.31 -21.82
C PRO A 478 -16.50 7.34 -20.28
N ILE A 479 -15.42 7.02 -19.56
CA ILE A 479 -15.40 7.11 -18.10
C ILE A 479 -15.40 8.58 -17.66
N ALA A 480 -14.65 9.43 -18.36
CA ALA A 480 -14.61 10.88 -18.12
C ALA A 480 -16.00 11.54 -18.35
N GLU A 481 -16.69 11.15 -19.42
CA GLU A 481 -18.06 11.61 -19.71
C GLU A 481 -19.05 11.12 -18.64
N ALA A 482 -18.98 9.83 -18.25
CA ALA A 482 -19.81 9.27 -17.19
C ALA A 482 -19.59 9.99 -15.83
N LEU A 483 -18.34 10.37 -15.53
CA LEU A 483 -18.01 11.19 -14.35
C LEU A 483 -18.65 12.57 -14.45
N LYS A 484 -18.53 13.25 -15.59
CA LYS A 484 -19.11 14.57 -15.82
C LYS A 484 -20.64 14.53 -15.78
N GLU A 485 -21.27 13.53 -16.35
CA GLU A 485 -22.73 13.37 -16.43
C GLU A 485 -23.39 12.87 -15.13
N GLY A 486 -22.61 12.60 -14.05
CA GLY A 486 -23.14 12.10 -12.78
C GLY A 486 -23.52 10.61 -12.77
N LYS A 487 -23.20 9.86 -13.83
CA LYS A 487 -23.30 8.39 -13.80
C LYS A 487 -22.32 7.79 -12.81
N ILE A 488 -21.17 8.42 -12.67
CA ILE A 488 -20.18 8.19 -11.62
C ILE A 488 -20.12 9.47 -10.79
N LEU A 489 -20.44 9.41 -9.49
CA LEU A 489 -20.35 10.56 -8.59
C LEU A 489 -18.89 11.00 -8.42
N GLY A 490 -18.00 10.07 -8.23
CA GLY A 490 -16.57 10.26 -8.07
C GLY A 490 -15.82 8.97 -8.24
N ILE A 491 -14.49 9.04 -8.35
CA ILE A 491 -13.62 7.86 -8.44
C ILE A 491 -12.63 7.90 -7.29
N ILE A 492 -12.53 6.82 -6.54
CA ILE A 492 -11.62 6.74 -5.40
C ILE A 492 -10.61 5.61 -5.56
N ASN A 493 -9.47 5.75 -4.89
CA ASN A 493 -8.49 4.68 -4.69
C ASN A 493 -8.53 4.24 -3.22
N LEU A 494 -9.23 3.13 -2.93
CA LEU A 494 -9.36 2.56 -1.60
C LEU A 494 -8.26 1.53 -1.38
N VAL A 495 -7.29 1.88 -0.56
CA VAL A 495 -6.04 1.13 -0.39
C VAL A 495 -5.54 1.16 1.06
N GLY A 496 -4.38 0.58 1.30
CA GLY A 496 -3.70 0.63 2.60
C GLY A 496 -3.46 -0.75 3.19
N CYS A 497 -3.49 -0.81 4.50
CA CYS A 497 -3.22 -1.99 5.31
C CYS A 497 -4.48 -2.40 6.08
N ASN A 498 -4.30 -3.28 7.09
CA ASN A 498 -5.27 -3.49 8.17
C ASN A 498 -4.64 -3.10 9.51
N ASN A 499 -5.45 -2.66 10.45
CA ASN A 499 -5.00 -2.16 11.73
C ASN A 499 -5.81 -2.75 12.88
N PRO A 500 -5.20 -3.43 13.87
CA PRO A 500 -5.92 -3.99 15.01
C PRO A 500 -6.62 -2.97 15.91
N ARG A 501 -6.39 -1.65 15.72
CA ARG A 501 -7.14 -0.58 16.39
C ARG A 501 -8.60 -0.46 15.92
N ILE A 502 -8.94 -1.15 14.85
CA ILE A 502 -10.29 -1.23 14.25
C ILE A 502 -10.66 -2.71 14.18
N ILE A 503 -11.95 -3.03 14.20
CA ILE A 503 -12.45 -4.39 13.90
C ILE A 503 -11.90 -4.82 12.52
N PHE A 504 -11.23 -5.93 12.51
CA PHE A 504 -10.51 -6.42 11.31
C PHE A 504 -11.40 -6.45 10.07
N GLU A 505 -10.98 -5.72 9.03
CA GLU A 505 -11.62 -5.59 7.72
C GLU A 505 -12.94 -4.78 7.70
N LYS A 506 -13.51 -4.42 8.85
CA LYS A 506 -14.84 -3.82 8.95
C LYS A 506 -14.91 -2.43 8.33
N ALA A 507 -13.95 -1.56 8.65
CA ALA A 507 -13.98 -0.19 8.15
C ALA A 507 -13.82 -0.13 6.63
N ILE A 508 -12.97 -0.98 6.04
CA ILE A 508 -12.79 -1.05 4.58
C ILE A 508 -14.11 -1.43 3.90
N VAL A 509 -14.79 -2.45 4.43
CA VAL A 509 -16.02 -2.98 3.85
C VAL A 509 -17.18 -1.99 3.98
N GLU A 510 -17.39 -1.42 5.16
CA GLU A 510 -18.49 -0.48 5.40
C GLU A 510 -18.31 0.83 4.64
N VAL A 511 -17.08 1.37 4.57
CA VAL A 511 -16.76 2.53 3.72
C VAL A 511 -17.03 2.22 2.25
N ALA A 512 -16.58 1.07 1.74
CA ALA A 512 -16.82 0.68 0.35
C ALA A 512 -18.32 0.57 0.04
N SER A 513 -19.11 -0.05 0.92
CA SER A 513 -20.57 -0.18 0.75
C SER A 513 -21.25 1.18 0.60
N ILE A 514 -20.99 2.11 1.50
CA ILE A 514 -21.59 3.46 1.47
C ILE A 514 -21.19 4.20 0.18
N LEU A 515 -19.93 4.10 -0.23
CA LEU A 515 -19.46 4.74 -1.45
C LEU A 515 -20.10 4.16 -2.71
N LEU A 516 -20.25 2.83 -2.79
CA LEU A 516 -20.91 2.17 -3.92
C LEU A 516 -22.38 2.54 -4.02
N GLU A 517 -23.13 2.56 -2.91
CA GLU A 517 -24.53 3.02 -2.85
C GLU A 517 -24.70 4.45 -3.36
N ASN A 518 -23.67 5.30 -3.21
CA ASN A 518 -23.63 6.68 -3.68
C ASN A 518 -22.99 6.84 -5.08
N ASN A 519 -22.98 5.81 -5.92
CA ASN A 519 -22.46 5.84 -7.29
C ASN A 519 -20.96 6.18 -7.40
N VAL A 520 -20.15 5.86 -6.41
CA VAL A 520 -18.70 6.07 -6.46
C VAL A 520 -18.03 4.82 -7.04
N LEU A 521 -17.21 4.99 -8.08
CA LEU A 521 -16.38 3.94 -8.63
C LEU A 521 -15.15 3.74 -7.75
N ILE A 522 -14.88 2.51 -7.33
CA ILE A 522 -13.77 2.19 -6.44
C ILE A 522 -12.65 1.49 -7.23
N MET A 523 -11.45 2.02 -7.15
CA MET A 523 -10.21 1.31 -7.47
C MET A 523 -9.60 0.82 -6.17
N THR A 524 -8.96 -0.36 -6.17
CA THR A 524 -8.32 -0.92 -4.96
C THR A 524 -7.06 -1.70 -5.30
N ASN A 525 -6.13 -1.77 -4.34
CA ASN A 525 -4.91 -2.54 -4.46
C ASN A 525 -4.29 -2.85 -3.08
N GLY A 526 -3.28 -3.74 -3.06
CA GLY A 526 -2.54 -4.09 -1.85
C GLY A 526 -3.39 -4.77 -0.78
N CYS A 527 -2.98 -4.63 0.50
CA CYS A 527 -3.60 -5.35 1.61
C CYS A 527 -5.07 -4.99 1.85
N ALA A 528 -5.46 -3.73 1.67
CA ALA A 528 -6.85 -3.30 1.81
C ALA A 528 -7.80 -3.87 0.75
N SER A 529 -7.27 -4.44 -0.33
CA SER A 529 -8.11 -5.09 -1.34
C SER A 529 -8.63 -6.47 -0.90
N PHE A 530 -7.95 -7.15 0.03
CA PHE A 530 -8.35 -8.51 0.44
C PHE A 530 -9.78 -8.60 0.97
N PRO A 531 -10.26 -7.75 1.89
CA PRO A 531 -11.66 -7.81 2.30
C PRO A 531 -12.64 -7.61 1.14
N LEU A 532 -12.32 -6.72 0.19
CA LEU A 532 -13.16 -6.48 -0.98
C LEU A 532 -13.16 -7.67 -1.96
N LEU A 533 -12.01 -8.34 -2.13
CA LEU A 533 -11.92 -9.59 -2.90
C LEU A 533 -12.71 -10.71 -2.21
N LYS A 534 -12.43 -10.96 -0.93
CA LYS A 534 -12.97 -12.08 -0.15
C LYS A 534 -14.48 -12.02 0.04
N LEU A 535 -15.06 -10.82 0.08
CA LEU A 535 -16.48 -10.61 0.32
C LEU A 535 -17.28 -10.28 -0.95
N GLY A 536 -16.66 -10.47 -2.13
CA GLY A 536 -17.34 -10.43 -3.43
C GLY A 536 -17.57 -9.04 -4.02
N TYR A 537 -16.97 -7.97 -3.44
CA TYR A 537 -17.08 -6.60 -3.99
C TYR A 537 -16.39 -6.46 -5.35
N CYS A 538 -15.33 -7.23 -5.60
CA CYS A 538 -14.65 -7.30 -6.89
C CYS A 538 -15.31 -8.30 -7.85
N SER A 539 -16.65 -8.38 -7.87
CA SER A 539 -17.42 -9.20 -8.77
C SER A 539 -18.64 -8.45 -9.30
N THR A 540 -19.19 -8.91 -10.42
CA THR A 540 -20.42 -8.32 -10.98
C THR A 540 -21.63 -8.45 -10.06
N LYS A 541 -21.64 -9.41 -9.13
CA LYS A 541 -22.68 -9.55 -8.10
C LYS A 541 -22.80 -8.31 -7.21
N ALA A 542 -21.69 -7.61 -6.98
CA ALA A 542 -21.68 -6.39 -6.18
C ALA A 542 -22.38 -5.20 -6.85
N LEU A 543 -22.74 -5.30 -8.14
CA LEU A 543 -23.55 -4.29 -8.83
C LEU A 543 -24.94 -4.12 -8.18
N GLU A 544 -25.48 -5.16 -7.54
CA GLU A 544 -26.74 -5.07 -6.81
C GLU A 544 -26.68 -4.10 -5.61
N GLN A 545 -25.48 -3.87 -5.07
CA GLN A 545 -25.22 -2.98 -3.94
C GLN A 545 -24.85 -1.56 -4.38
N THR A 546 -24.80 -1.27 -5.68
CA THR A 546 -24.43 0.05 -6.20
C THR A 546 -25.65 0.91 -6.47
N GLY A 547 -25.47 2.23 -6.44
CA GLY A 547 -26.46 3.18 -6.94
C GLY A 547 -26.81 2.92 -8.41
N GLU A 548 -28.01 3.29 -8.81
CA GLU A 548 -28.56 2.98 -10.15
C GLU A 548 -27.70 3.53 -11.29
N ASN A 549 -27.16 4.74 -11.12
CA ASN A 549 -26.40 5.40 -12.17
C ASN A 549 -25.09 4.67 -12.47
N LEU A 550 -24.35 4.29 -11.42
CA LEU A 550 -23.10 3.53 -11.56
C LEU A 550 -23.37 2.15 -12.14
N ARG A 551 -24.40 1.44 -11.65
CA ARG A 551 -24.83 0.14 -12.17
C ARG A 551 -25.17 0.21 -13.66
N GLY A 552 -25.95 1.23 -14.06
CA GLY A 552 -26.32 1.45 -15.46
C GLY A 552 -25.12 1.73 -16.37
N PHE A 553 -24.07 2.36 -15.87
CA PHE A 553 -22.82 2.61 -16.61
C PHE A 553 -21.98 1.34 -16.73
N LEU A 554 -21.75 0.63 -15.61
CA LEU A 554 -20.83 -0.52 -15.55
C LEU A 554 -21.38 -1.78 -16.23
N LYS A 555 -22.70 -2.02 -16.17
CA LYS A 555 -23.39 -3.18 -16.75
C LYS A 555 -22.86 -4.53 -16.24
N ASP A 556 -21.81 -5.07 -16.88
CA ASP A 556 -21.18 -6.36 -16.65
C ASP A 556 -19.73 -6.23 -16.11
N ILE A 557 -19.37 -5.06 -15.63
CA ILE A 557 -18.06 -4.78 -15.01
C ILE A 557 -18.25 -4.66 -13.50
N PRO A 558 -17.41 -5.29 -12.65
CA PRO A 558 -17.45 -5.07 -11.20
C PRO A 558 -17.38 -3.60 -10.82
N PRO A 559 -18.03 -3.17 -9.72
CA PRO A 559 -17.96 -1.79 -9.26
C PRO A 559 -16.68 -1.48 -8.48
N VAL A 560 -15.90 -2.49 -8.11
CA VAL A 560 -14.59 -2.37 -7.48
C VAL A 560 -13.55 -2.97 -8.40
N TRP A 561 -12.63 -2.13 -8.87
CA TRP A 561 -11.56 -2.52 -9.78
C TRP A 561 -10.29 -2.85 -9.02
N HIS A 562 -9.96 -4.13 -8.91
CA HIS A 562 -8.70 -4.55 -8.31
C HIS A 562 -7.55 -4.30 -9.28
N MET A 563 -6.69 -3.32 -8.93
CA MET A 563 -5.59 -2.84 -9.77
C MET A 563 -4.31 -3.66 -9.59
N GLY A 564 -4.20 -4.41 -8.49
CA GLY A 564 -3.03 -5.23 -8.18
C GLY A 564 -2.47 -5.05 -6.78
N GLU A 565 -1.16 -4.92 -6.69
CA GLU A 565 -0.42 -4.76 -5.44
C GLU A 565 -0.21 -3.29 -5.04
N CYS A 566 0.43 -3.00 -3.89
CA CYS A 566 0.58 -1.63 -3.41
C CYS A 566 1.42 -0.72 -4.34
N LEU A 567 2.35 -1.24 -5.16
CA LEU A 567 3.01 -0.45 -6.22
C LEU A 567 2.05 -0.04 -7.35
N ASP A 568 0.94 -0.74 -7.51
CA ASP A 568 -0.06 -0.46 -8.54
C ASP A 568 -0.95 0.76 -8.21
N ASN A 569 -0.66 1.48 -7.12
CA ASN A 569 -1.04 2.88 -6.95
C ASN A 569 -0.64 3.75 -8.16
N ALA A 570 0.44 3.39 -8.86
CA ALA A 570 0.81 4.01 -10.13
C ALA A 570 -0.28 3.85 -11.21
N ARG A 571 -0.99 2.71 -11.25
CA ARG A 571 -2.09 2.47 -12.20
C ARG A 571 -3.32 3.32 -11.89
N ALA A 572 -3.67 3.44 -10.61
CA ALA A 572 -4.75 4.34 -10.18
C ALA A 572 -4.43 5.79 -10.54
N SER A 573 -3.19 6.23 -10.29
CA SER A 573 -2.72 7.56 -10.69
C SER A 573 -2.78 7.76 -12.21
N ALA A 574 -2.47 6.74 -13.01
CA ALA A 574 -2.55 6.81 -14.47
C ALA A 574 -4.00 6.98 -14.95
N ILE A 575 -4.97 6.30 -14.32
CA ILE A 575 -6.40 6.48 -14.62
C ILE A 575 -6.85 7.89 -14.23
N PHE A 576 -6.51 8.38 -13.04
CA PHE A 576 -6.84 9.76 -12.61
C PHE A 576 -6.30 10.81 -13.58
N ASN A 577 -5.01 10.72 -13.94
CA ASN A 577 -4.39 11.64 -14.89
C ASN A 577 -4.99 11.53 -16.30
N GLY A 578 -5.28 10.33 -16.77
CA GLY A 578 -5.84 10.10 -18.11
C GLY A 578 -7.27 10.63 -18.25
N ILE A 579 -8.11 10.47 -17.21
CA ILE A 579 -9.46 11.06 -17.16
C ILE A 579 -9.36 12.58 -17.08
N ALA A 580 -8.50 13.13 -16.24
CA ALA A 580 -8.25 14.57 -16.14
C ALA A 580 -7.82 15.17 -17.49
N GLY A 581 -6.90 14.51 -18.19
CA GLY A 581 -6.49 14.88 -19.54
C GLY A 581 -7.63 14.85 -20.56
N SER A 582 -8.53 13.85 -20.46
CA SER A 582 -9.71 13.73 -21.35
C SER A 582 -10.73 14.86 -21.12
N LEU A 583 -10.81 15.39 -19.90
CA LEU A 583 -11.69 16.50 -19.51
C LEU A 583 -11.05 17.88 -19.69
N GLY A 584 -9.73 17.94 -19.91
CA GLY A 584 -8.97 19.20 -19.91
C GLY A 584 -8.94 19.89 -18.53
N SER A 585 -9.07 19.12 -17.45
CA SER A 585 -9.13 19.60 -16.06
C SER A 585 -7.87 19.21 -15.29
N ALA A 586 -7.53 19.94 -14.22
CA ALA A 586 -6.48 19.51 -13.32
C ALA A 586 -6.99 18.39 -12.39
N VAL A 587 -6.12 17.44 -12.05
CA VAL A 587 -6.45 16.30 -11.18
C VAL A 587 -7.04 16.75 -9.84
N LYS A 588 -6.51 17.84 -9.25
CA LYS A 588 -6.95 18.37 -7.96
C LYS A 588 -8.39 18.87 -7.93
N ASP A 589 -8.94 19.27 -9.08
CA ASP A 589 -10.27 19.85 -9.19
C ASP A 589 -11.35 18.77 -9.37
N LEU A 590 -10.95 17.56 -9.80
CA LEU A 590 -11.87 16.46 -10.08
C LEU A 590 -12.37 15.75 -8.81
N PRO A 591 -13.56 15.12 -8.85
CA PRO A 591 -14.12 14.39 -7.72
C PRO A 591 -13.39 13.06 -7.49
N TYR A 592 -12.16 13.17 -7.00
CA TYR A 592 -11.25 12.07 -6.66
C TYR A 592 -10.91 12.05 -5.18
N ALA A 593 -10.68 10.86 -4.62
CA ALA A 593 -10.18 10.70 -3.27
C ALA A 593 -9.22 9.50 -3.17
N PHE A 594 -8.27 9.63 -2.23
CA PHE A 594 -7.47 8.53 -1.72
C PHE A 594 -8.04 8.12 -0.36
N VAL A 595 -8.39 6.86 -0.19
CA VAL A 595 -9.07 6.38 1.00
C VAL A 595 -8.31 5.21 1.61
N SER A 596 -7.88 5.34 2.87
CA SER A 596 -7.13 4.31 3.57
C SER A 596 -7.61 4.22 5.03
N PRO A 597 -8.78 3.59 5.28
CA PRO A 597 -9.39 3.57 6.59
C PRO A 597 -8.51 2.91 7.66
N GLU A 598 -7.89 1.79 7.32
CA GLU A 598 -7.15 0.93 8.25
C GLU A 598 -5.63 0.99 8.04
N TRP A 599 -5.06 2.12 7.60
CA TRP A 599 -3.60 2.22 7.45
C TRP A 599 -2.85 1.90 8.76
N SER A 600 -1.69 1.27 8.68
CA SER A 600 -0.98 0.78 9.86
C SER A 600 0.52 0.99 9.88
N ASN A 601 1.15 1.29 8.74
CA ASN A 601 2.61 1.33 8.64
C ASN A 601 3.14 2.49 7.80
N GLU A 602 4.47 2.59 7.68
CA GLU A 602 5.19 3.64 6.97
C GLU A 602 4.82 3.74 5.49
N LYS A 603 4.49 2.63 4.84
CA LYS A 603 4.07 2.62 3.43
C LYS A 603 2.70 3.29 3.25
N GLY A 604 1.83 3.19 4.24
CA GLY A 604 0.53 3.88 4.25
C GLY A 604 0.69 5.41 4.22
N ILE A 605 1.60 5.96 5.03
CA ILE A 605 1.92 7.40 5.04
C ILE A 605 2.50 7.82 3.68
N CYS A 606 3.41 7.04 3.11
CA CYS A 606 3.99 7.29 1.80
C CYS A 606 2.94 7.33 0.68
N ALA A 607 2.06 6.33 0.65
CA ALA A 607 0.99 6.24 -0.34
C ALA A 607 0.01 7.42 -0.23
N ALA A 608 -0.45 7.77 0.98
CA ALA A 608 -1.32 8.92 1.20
C ALA A 608 -0.67 10.22 0.72
N LEU A 609 0.61 10.43 1.05
CA LEU A 609 1.34 11.63 0.61
C LEU A 609 1.48 11.67 -0.91
N SER A 610 1.71 10.54 -1.59
CA SER A 610 1.86 10.52 -3.05
C SER A 610 0.62 11.03 -3.79
N PHE A 611 -0.59 10.70 -3.30
CA PHE A 611 -1.83 11.23 -3.87
C PHE A 611 -2.09 12.69 -3.47
N ARG A 612 -1.73 13.09 -2.26
CA ARG A 612 -1.78 14.49 -1.84
C ARG A 612 -0.87 15.38 -2.69
N LEU A 613 0.30 14.91 -3.08
CA LEU A 613 1.19 15.60 -4.02
C LEU A 613 0.57 15.78 -5.41
N LEU A 614 -0.39 14.94 -5.80
CA LEU A 614 -1.22 15.13 -7.00
C LEU A 614 -2.38 16.12 -6.79
N GLY A 615 -2.63 16.59 -5.56
CA GLY A 615 -3.76 17.45 -5.21
C GLY A 615 -5.04 16.68 -4.86
N ILE A 616 -4.93 15.40 -4.49
CA ILE A 616 -6.05 14.53 -4.10
C ILE A 616 -6.09 14.42 -2.59
N ASN A 617 -7.25 14.69 -1.97
CA ASN A 617 -7.44 14.53 -0.54
C ASN A 617 -7.25 13.08 -0.11
N SER A 618 -6.71 12.88 1.10
CA SER A 618 -6.56 11.56 1.72
C SER A 618 -7.44 11.42 2.97
N TYR A 619 -8.10 10.25 3.11
CA TYR A 619 -9.09 9.97 4.16
C TYR A 619 -8.71 8.71 4.95
N HIS A 620 -8.73 8.81 6.28
CA HIS A 620 -8.25 7.78 7.20
C HIS A 620 -9.14 7.65 8.42
N SER A 621 -9.25 6.44 9.01
CA SER A 621 -9.95 6.20 10.28
C SER A 621 -9.00 5.89 11.45
N VAL A 622 -7.70 6.02 11.23
CA VAL A 622 -6.67 5.86 12.27
C VAL A 622 -5.78 7.10 12.28
N TYR A 623 -5.54 7.66 13.44
CA TYR A 623 -4.61 8.80 13.57
C TYR A 623 -3.18 8.40 13.26
N ALA A 624 -2.48 9.22 12.47
CA ALA A 624 -1.03 9.24 12.44
C ALA A 624 -0.46 9.72 13.80
N PRO A 625 0.76 9.36 14.17
CA PRO A 625 1.35 9.78 15.44
C PRO A 625 1.80 11.26 15.41
N THR A 626 0.84 12.19 15.30
CA THR A 626 1.09 13.64 15.17
C THR A 626 0.43 14.47 16.25
N GLN A 627 -0.53 13.93 17.01
CA GLN A 627 -1.38 14.69 17.94
C GLN A 627 -0.60 15.41 19.06
N GLY A 628 0.66 15.06 19.27
CA GLY A 628 1.52 15.74 20.23
C GLY A 628 2.10 17.08 19.76
N SER A 629 1.92 17.43 18.47
CA SER A 629 2.26 18.71 17.85
C SER A 629 1.07 19.25 17.10
N GLU A 630 0.52 20.37 17.58
CA GLU A 630 -0.58 21.07 16.89
C GLU A 630 -0.14 21.53 15.50
N LYS A 631 1.03 22.16 15.40
CA LYS A 631 1.56 22.70 14.14
C LYS A 631 1.78 21.64 13.07
N VAL A 632 2.37 20.49 13.43
CA VAL A 632 2.58 19.39 12.47
C VAL A 632 1.26 18.72 12.12
N SER A 633 0.33 18.58 13.08
CA SER A 633 -1.01 18.06 12.82
C SER A 633 -1.79 18.95 11.86
N GLU A 634 -1.78 20.27 12.09
CA GLU A 634 -2.42 21.25 11.22
C GLU A 634 -1.77 21.26 9.82
N PHE A 635 -0.44 21.25 9.74
CA PHE A 635 0.26 21.14 8.47
C PHE A 635 -0.15 19.90 7.68
N MET A 636 -0.25 18.74 8.36
CA MET A 636 -0.69 17.50 7.73
C MET A 636 -2.17 17.52 7.35
N ALA A 637 -3.04 18.09 8.15
CA ALA A 637 -4.47 18.14 7.92
C ALA A 637 -4.82 19.17 6.82
N THR A 638 -4.62 20.44 7.08
CA THR A 638 -5.10 21.56 6.23
C THR A 638 -3.97 22.40 5.61
N GLY A 639 -2.79 22.48 6.26
CA GLY A 639 -1.69 23.33 5.79
C GLY A 639 -1.14 22.97 4.41
N THR A 640 -1.38 21.76 3.91
CA THR A 640 -1.05 21.37 2.54
C THR A 640 -2.11 21.76 1.52
N LYS A 641 -3.31 22.22 1.93
CA LYS A 641 -4.38 22.64 1.03
C LYS A 641 -3.93 23.80 0.15
N ASP A 642 -3.31 24.82 0.75
CA ASP A 642 -2.86 26.00 0.04
C ASP A 642 -1.66 25.76 -0.89
N ILE A 643 -0.78 24.82 -0.52
CA ILE A 643 0.46 24.57 -1.25
C ILE A 643 0.36 23.41 -2.27
N LEU A 644 -0.45 22.39 -1.99
CA LEU A 644 -0.64 21.22 -2.86
C LEU A 644 -2.04 21.14 -3.47
N GLY A 645 -3.02 21.84 -2.92
CA GLY A 645 -4.44 21.72 -3.28
C GLY A 645 -5.12 20.50 -2.68
N SER A 646 -4.58 19.95 -1.58
CA SER A 646 -5.10 18.73 -0.94
C SER A 646 -4.92 18.76 0.57
N GLU A 647 -5.79 18.05 1.27
CA GLU A 647 -5.81 17.92 2.73
C GLU A 647 -5.85 16.46 3.18
N MET A 648 -5.50 16.22 4.45
CA MET A 648 -5.64 14.93 5.10
C MET A 648 -6.80 14.97 6.08
N VAL A 649 -7.82 14.17 5.84
CA VAL A 649 -9.00 14.03 6.71
C VAL A 649 -8.86 12.77 7.53
N VAL A 650 -9.02 12.88 8.85
CA VAL A 650 -9.03 11.73 9.77
C VAL A 650 -10.30 11.76 10.59
N ASP A 651 -11.10 10.71 10.48
CA ASP A 651 -12.26 10.49 11.34
C ASP A 651 -12.25 9.03 11.81
N VAL A 652 -12.24 8.83 13.12
CA VAL A 652 -12.23 7.48 13.72
C VAL A 652 -13.57 6.76 13.58
N ASP A 653 -14.65 7.49 13.32
CA ASP A 653 -15.92 6.95 12.86
C ASP A 653 -15.86 6.80 11.33
N HIS A 654 -15.61 5.58 10.87
CA HIS A 654 -15.46 5.28 9.45
C HIS A 654 -16.76 5.43 8.66
N ILE A 655 -17.93 5.38 9.30
CA ILE A 655 -19.23 5.67 8.68
C ILE A 655 -19.33 7.18 8.40
N ALA A 656 -19.03 8.01 9.42
CA ALA A 656 -18.98 9.46 9.24
C ALA A 656 -17.93 9.84 8.18
N LEU A 657 -16.77 9.19 8.18
CA LEU A 657 -15.73 9.37 7.15
C LEU A 657 -16.26 9.09 5.74
N ALA A 658 -17.01 7.98 5.55
CA ALA A 658 -17.57 7.61 4.26
C ALA A 658 -18.57 8.67 3.74
N HIS A 659 -19.45 9.17 4.60
CA HIS A 659 -20.38 10.24 4.25
C HIS A 659 -19.64 11.55 3.93
N ARG A 660 -18.59 11.89 4.69
CA ARG A 660 -17.75 13.04 4.41
C ARG A 660 -17.09 12.94 3.02
N ILE A 661 -16.58 11.76 2.64
CA ILE A 661 -16.03 11.53 1.29
C ILE A 661 -17.10 11.82 0.22
N VAL A 662 -18.31 11.29 0.38
CA VAL A 662 -19.42 11.52 -0.55
C VAL A 662 -19.72 13.01 -0.69
N ASP A 663 -19.77 13.74 0.41
CA ASP A 663 -20.07 15.19 0.40
C ASP A 663 -18.93 15.99 -0.25
N ASP A 664 -17.68 15.67 0.03
CA ASP A 664 -16.53 16.34 -0.60
C ASP A 664 -16.48 16.06 -2.12
N LEU A 665 -16.86 14.86 -2.57
CA LEU A 665 -16.99 14.55 -4.00
C LEU A 665 -18.12 15.36 -4.67
N LYS A 666 -19.26 15.53 -4.00
CA LYS A 666 -20.36 16.39 -4.48
C LYS A 666 -19.94 17.85 -4.55
N GLU A 667 -19.25 18.36 -3.51
CA GLU A 667 -18.75 19.73 -3.48
C GLU A 667 -17.81 20.00 -4.68
N LYS A 668 -16.89 19.09 -4.98
CA LYS A 668 -16.03 19.22 -6.16
C LYS A 668 -16.80 19.26 -7.47
N ARG A 669 -17.87 18.48 -7.62
CA ARG A 669 -18.75 18.53 -8.81
C ARG A 669 -19.45 19.88 -8.94
N ILE A 670 -20.01 20.40 -7.84
CA ILE A 670 -20.65 21.73 -7.80
C ILE A 670 -19.64 22.82 -8.22
N ASN A 671 -18.41 22.75 -7.70
CA ASN A 671 -17.35 23.70 -8.06
C ASN A 671 -16.94 23.64 -9.55
N LEU A 672 -17.15 22.49 -10.20
CA LEU A 672 -16.96 22.31 -11.64
C LEU A 672 -18.19 22.72 -12.48
N GLY A 673 -19.30 23.05 -11.85
CA GLY A 673 -20.57 23.37 -12.53
C GLY A 673 -21.20 22.14 -13.21
N TRP A 674 -21.04 20.96 -12.62
CA TRP A 674 -21.54 19.70 -13.20
C TRP A 674 -22.91 19.28 -12.66
N ASP A 675 -23.44 19.95 -11.64
CA ASP A 675 -24.75 19.71 -11.01
C ASP A 675 -25.48 21.01 -10.67
#